data_170ac15b8c473277a92defc1df231551
#
_entry.id   170ac15b8c473277a92defc1df231551
#
_cell.length_a   1.000
_cell.length_b   1.000
_cell.length_c   1.000
_cell.angle_alpha   90.00
_cell.angle_beta   90.00
_cell.angle_gamma   90.00
#
_symmetry.space_group_name_H-M   'P 1'
#
loop_
_entity.id
_entity.type
_entity.pdbx_description
1 polymer ?
#
loop_
_entity_poly.entity_id
_entity_poly.type
_entity_poly.pdbx_seq_one_letter_code
_entity_poly.pdbx_strand_id
1 'polypeptide(L)'
;MTTTLTLLGVILVIGALAYRRASLFISTLVTGAALVLGAIYGHVPLLVWALFAVIAIPLNLVEFRRNQITKPLFKIYKSIMPEMSRTEKEAIEAGTTWWEADLFAGNPNWKKLHAIPVSTLSAEEQAFMDGPVEEVCRMVSDWEVTHERADLSPEVWQYLKENKFFAMIIKKKYGGLEFSAYAQSCVLQKLCGASAVLASTVGVPNSLGPGELLQHYGTDEQKDYYLPRLAVGKEIPCFALTSPEAGSDAGSIPDFGIVCKGEWEGKEVLGMRLTWNKRYITLAPIATVLGLAFKLRDPEHLLGDEEELGITCALIPTHIKGVGIGRRHFPLNVPFQNGPTQGKDVFVPLDFIIGGPAMAGQGWRMLVECLSVGRGITLPSNSTGGVKMLALASGAYSRIRRQFKLPIGKMEGIEEPLARIGGNAYIMGAAANLTVTGIDLGEKPSVISAIVKCHLTDRAQKCIIDAMDIHGGKAICMGPNNYLARGYQGAPIAVTVEGANILTRSMIIYGQGAIRCHPYVLPEMLAANHPDKEQALKDFDKAVFSHVGFAISNLVRSFWLGLTGARFASAPYKDQTKGYYQQLSRLSANLAFLSDMAMGTLGGELKRKERVSARLGDVLSQLYLASSALKRYQDEGRQQADLPLLHWALQDAMFKAQEAIDELLRNFPNRWIGLALRAVVLPLGRDLNRPCDKLDQQVARLLQTPSETRNRLAKGQYLTREEGNPFGLLEQALDDVLAAEPLFEKVCKADGIKRPFMALDKVADIGLAAGVLTQSDAELLRRAEISRLRTINVDDFDPIDLVANKKLFEASAYHHAA
;
A
#
# COMPACT_ATOMS: atom_id res chain seq x y z
N MET A 1 41.19 38.61 13.14
CA MET A 1 40.82 37.34 13.79
C MET A 1 39.54 37.49 14.62
N THR A 2 39.39 38.49 15.47
CA THR A 2 38.16 38.77 16.28
C THR A 2 36.90 38.97 15.43
N THR A 3 36.94 39.83 14.41
CA THR A 3 35.80 40.11 13.51
C THR A 3 35.29 38.84 12.81
N THR A 4 36.18 37.99 12.31
CA THR A 4 35.84 36.75 11.63
C THR A 4 35.20 35.77 12.59
N LEU A 5 35.71 35.63 13.81
CA LEU A 5 35.12 34.78 14.86
C LEU A 5 33.74 35.28 15.31
N THR A 6 33.59 36.60 15.42
CA THR A 6 32.29 37.21 15.76
C THR A 6 31.24 36.94 14.67
N LEU A 7 31.57 37.11 13.40
CA LEU A 7 30.69 36.85 12.30
C LEU A 7 30.34 35.36 12.18
N LEU A 8 31.30 34.46 12.40
CA LEU A 8 31.03 33.02 12.48
C LEU A 8 30.07 32.68 13.61
N GLY A 9 30.22 33.30 14.79
CA GLY A 9 29.30 33.15 15.91
C GLY A 9 27.88 33.58 15.56
N VAL A 10 27.71 34.73 14.91
CA VAL A 10 26.40 35.22 14.45
C VAL A 10 25.78 34.27 13.42
N ILE A 11 26.54 33.76 12.48
CA ILE A 11 26.10 32.79 11.48
C ILE A 11 25.63 31.50 12.15
N LEU A 12 26.37 31.02 13.16
CA LEU A 12 25.95 29.83 13.93
C LEU A 12 24.66 30.05 14.69
N VAL A 13 24.45 31.23 15.27
CA VAL A 13 23.20 31.60 15.96
C VAL A 13 22.04 31.60 14.96
N ILE A 14 22.20 32.26 13.81
CA ILE A 14 21.18 32.25 12.74
C ILE A 14 20.88 30.83 12.27
N GLY A 15 21.91 30.02 12.07
CA GLY A 15 21.75 28.60 11.71
C GLY A 15 21.00 27.79 12.76
N ALA A 16 21.29 28.02 14.05
CA ALA A 16 20.58 27.35 15.15
C ALA A 16 19.11 27.77 15.25
N LEU A 17 18.81 29.05 15.04
CA LEU A 17 17.43 29.58 15.02
C LEU A 17 16.64 29.01 13.83
N ALA A 18 17.26 28.99 12.66
CA ALA A 18 16.70 28.38 11.45
C ALA A 18 16.46 26.88 11.64
N TYR A 19 17.44 26.13 12.17
CA TYR A 19 17.30 24.71 12.48
C TYR A 19 16.12 24.42 13.40
N ARG A 20 15.89 25.28 14.40
CA ARG A 20 14.79 25.17 15.36
C ARG A 20 13.46 25.75 14.85
N ARG A 21 13.45 26.33 13.66
CA ARG A 21 12.31 27.04 13.08
C ARG A 21 11.75 28.12 14.02
N ALA A 22 12.63 28.92 14.60
CA ALA A 22 12.24 30.02 15.47
C ALA A 22 11.39 31.04 14.68
N SER A 23 10.41 31.68 15.34
CA SER A 23 9.60 32.70 14.68
C SER A 23 10.44 33.89 14.20
N LEU A 24 9.98 34.61 13.20
CA LEU A 24 10.67 35.78 12.64
C LEU A 24 11.02 36.79 13.73
N PHE A 25 10.11 37.07 14.64
CA PHE A 25 10.30 37.98 15.77
C PHE A 25 11.44 37.51 16.70
N ILE A 26 11.38 36.24 17.14
CA ILE A 26 12.44 35.65 17.99
C ILE A 26 13.77 35.65 17.25
N SER A 27 13.78 35.28 15.98
CA SER A 27 15.00 35.27 15.16
C SER A 27 15.61 36.66 15.05
N THR A 28 14.79 37.69 14.88
CA THR A 28 15.24 39.08 14.86
C THR A 28 15.83 39.52 16.18
N LEU A 29 15.14 39.27 17.31
CA LEU A 29 15.61 39.63 18.63
C LEU A 29 16.93 38.96 18.99
N VAL A 30 17.00 37.63 18.82
CA VAL A 30 18.21 36.86 19.20
C VAL A 30 19.39 37.20 18.27
N THR A 31 19.15 37.39 16.97
CA THR A 31 20.22 37.83 16.05
C THR A 31 20.70 39.23 16.39
N GLY A 32 19.77 40.16 16.69
CA GLY A 32 20.10 41.49 17.15
C GLY A 32 20.93 41.49 18.44
N ALA A 33 20.52 40.69 19.44
CA ALA A 33 21.30 40.48 20.67
C ALA A 33 22.69 39.90 20.40
N ALA A 34 22.80 38.93 19.50
CA ALA A 34 24.09 38.36 19.11
C ALA A 34 25.02 39.38 18.41
N LEU A 35 24.47 40.28 17.59
CA LEU A 35 25.20 41.40 17.00
C LEU A 35 25.69 42.40 18.04
N VAL A 36 24.86 42.75 19.02
CA VAL A 36 25.24 43.65 20.14
C VAL A 36 26.35 43.03 20.98
N LEU A 37 26.21 41.76 21.36
CA LEU A 37 27.29 41.04 22.07
C LEU A 37 28.56 40.96 21.25
N GLY A 38 28.44 40.71 19.95
CA GLY A 38 29.54 40.69 19.01
C GLY A 38 30.25 42.05 18.91
N ALA A 39 29.51 43.16 19.01
CA ALA A 39 30.06 44.51 19.01
C ALA A 39 30.77 44.86 20.33
N ILE A 40 30.33 44.34 21.48
CA ILE A 40 30.93 44.54 22.78
C ILE A 40 32.28 43.79 22.88
N TYR A 41 32.34 42.54 22.45
CA TYR A 41 33.51 41.65 22.59
C TYR A 41 34.41 41.58 21.35
N GLY A 42 34.01 42.20 20.24
CA GLY A 42 34.69 42.17 18.98
C GLY A 42 34.38 43.40 18.14
N HIS A 43 34.47 43.23 16.82
CA HIS A 43 34.06 44.28 15.87
C HIS A 43 32.99 43.73 14.90
N VAL A 44 31.86 44.41 14.82
CA VAL A 44 30.81 44.16 13.86
C VAL A 44 30.81 45.28 12.84
N PRO A 45 31.13 45.04 11.54
CA PRO A 45 31.13 46.09 10.51
C PRO A 45 29.75 46.77 10.38
N LEU A 46 29.76 48.09 10.13
CA LEU A 46 28.54 48.88 9.93
C LEU A 46 27.66 48.30 8.83
N LEU A 47 28.25 47.70 7.81
CA LEU A 47 27.55 47.03 6.74
C LEU A 47 26.65 45.87 7.24
N VAL A 48 27.12 45.11 8.24
CA VAL A 48 26.32 44.00 8.82
C VAL A 48 25.10 44.54 9.59
N TRP A 49 25.26 45.66 10.30
CA TRP A 49 24.14 46.35 10.95
C TRP A 49 23.15 46.92 9.95
N ALA A 50 23.64 47.52 8.86
CA ALA A 50 22.77 48.02 7.79
C ALA A 50 21.99 46.88 7.11
N LEU A 51 22.65 45.76 6.78
CA LEU A 51 21.97 44.57 6.21
C LEU A 51 20.96 43.99 7.18
N PHE A 52 21.29 43.88 8.46
CA PHE A 52 20.37 43.42 9.47
C PHE A 52 19.14 44.34 9.55
N ALA A 53 19.31 45.64 9.60
CA ALA A 53 18.19 46.60 9.70
C ALA A 53 17.30 46.58 8.44
N VAL A 54 17.91 46.56 7.24
CA VAL A 54 17.22 46.48 5.96
C VAL A 54 16.37 45.20 5.82
N ILE A 55 16.77 44.13 6.44
CA ILE A 55 16.00 42.88 6.44
C ILE A 55 14.99 42.84 7.60
N ALA A 56 15.46 43.11 8.82
CA ALA A 56 14.66 42.93 10.03
C ALA A 56 13.50 43.90 10.14
N ILE A 57 13.70 45.21 9.79
CA ILE A 57 12.68 46.24 9.94
C ILE A 57 11.49 45.99 9.00
N PRO A 58 11.68 45.84 7.67
CA PRO A 58 10.56 45.61 6.76
C PRO A 58 9.78 44.33 7.06
N LEU A 59 10.47 43.27 7.45
CA LEU A 59 9.84 41.98 7.69
C LEU A 59 9.01 41.97 8.99
N ASN A 60 9.40 42.71 10.03
CA ASN A 60 8.67 42.77 11.29
C ASN A 60 7.59 43.84 11.34
N LEU A 61 7.63 44.87 10.46
CA LEU A 61 6.56 45.84 10.32
C LEU A 61 5.43 45.27 9.45
N VAL A 62 4.42 44.70 10.10
CA VAL A 62 3.38 43.86 9.46
C VAL A 62 2.66 44.61 8.35
N GLU A 63 2.28 45.88 8.53
CA GLU A 63 1.60 46.65 7.51
C GLU A 63 2.51 46.98 6.30
N PHE A 64 3.77 47.31 6.57
CA PHE A 64 4.73 47.54 5.52
C PHE A 64 4.96 46.25 4.71
N ARG A 65 5.22 45.15 5.42
CA ARG A 65 5.41 43.85 4.80
C ARG A 65 4.24 43.43 3.92
N ARG A 66 3.00 43.58 4.40
CA ARG A 66 1.79 43.24 3.63
C ARG A 66 1.65 44.06 2.39
N ASN A 67 1.83 45.37 2.52
CA ASN A 67 1.57 46.29 1.38
C ASN A 67 2.71 46.27 0.36
N GLN A 68 3.96 46.24 0.78
CA GLN A 68 5.12 46.41 -0.10
C GLN A 68 5.74 45.06 -0.56
N ILE A 69 5.57 44.00 0.21
CA ILE A 69 6.16 42.70 -0.10
C ILE A 69 5.07 41.66 -0.45
N THR A 70 4.13 41.46 0.45
CA THR A 70 3.16 40.37 0.28
C THR A 70 2.18 40.66 -0.87
N LYS A 71 1.67 41.88 -1.00
CA LYS A 71 0.69 42.22 -2.04
C LYS A 71 1.21 42.04 -3.46
N PRO A 72 2.42 42.48 -3.84
CA PRO A 72 3.01 42.15 -5.13
C PRO A 72 3.24 40.64 -5.32
N LEU A 73 3.75 39.94 -4.29
CA LEU A 73 3.98 38.50 -4.32
C LEU A 73 2.67 37.73 -4.52
N PHE A 74 1.63 38.14 -3.83
CA PHE A 74 0.30 37.54 -3.96
C PHE A 74 -0.28 37.68 -5.39
N LYS A 75 -0.05 38.82 -6.03
CA LYS A 75 -0.45 39.00 -7.42
C LYS A 75 0.30 38.07 -8.37
N ILE A 76 1.63 37.90 -8.16
CA ILE A 76 2.47 36.95 -8.91
C ILE A 76 1.99 35.54 -8.65
N TYR A 77 1.79 35.15 -7.37
CA TYR A 77 1.31 33.82 -7.00
C TYR A 77 0.00 33.45 -7.71
N LYS A 78 -0.98 34.37 -7.72
CA LYS A 78 -2.24 34.14 -8.43
C LYS A 78 -2.07 33.95 -9.94
N SER A 79 -1.09 34.62 -10.56
CA SER A 79 -0.88 34.50 -12.02
C SER A 79 -0.17 33.22 -12.43
N ILE A 80 0.58 32.58 -11.52
CA ILE A 80 1.31 31.32 -11.79
C ILE A 80 0.61 30.09 -11.22
N MET A 81 -0.39 30.29 -10.34
CA MET A 81 -1.14 29.19 -9.74
C MET A 81 -1.91 28.45 -10.85
N PRO A 82 -1.71 27.12 -10.99
CA PRO A 82 -2.44 26.37 -12.00
C PRO A 82 -3.92 26.29 -11.66
N GLU A 83 -4.76 26.42 -12.69
CA GLU A 83 -6.19 26.14 -12.52
C GLU A 83 -6.39 24.68 -12.13
N MET A 84 -7.25 24.47 -11.13
CA MET A 84 -7.69 23.15 -10.73
C MET A 84 -9.02 22.82 -11.39
N SER A 85 -9.10 21.63 -11.98
CA SER A 85 -10.38 21.10 -12.45
C SER A 85 -11.32 20.84 -11.25
N ARG A 86 -12.63 20.76 -11.52
CA ARG A 86 -13.63 20.39 -10.51
C ARG A 86 -13.26 19.07 -9.81
N THR A 87 -12.87 18.07 -10.59
CA THR A 87 -12.50 16.75 -10.08
C THR A 87 -11.23 16.77 -9.22
N GLU A 88 -10.21 17.58 -9.56
CA GLU A 88 -9.01 17.77 -8.72
C GLU A 88 -9.37 18.44 -7.39
N LYS A 89 -10.24 19.45 -7.41
CA LYS A 89 -10.69 20.13 -6.19
C LYS A 89 -11.46 19.17 -5.27
N GLU A 90 -12.44 18.45 -5.81
CA GLU A 90 -13.21 17.45 -5.07
C GLU A 90 -12.28 16.37 -4.49
N ALA A 91 -11.27 15.91 -5.27
CA ALA A 91 -10.28 14.94 -4.79
C ALA A 91 -9.42 15.49 -3.64
N ILE A 92 -9.06 16.76 -3.64
CA ILE A 92 -8.30 17.39 -2.55
C ILE A 92 -9.17 17.59 -1.31
N GLU A 93 -10.45 17.92 -1.45
CA GLU A 93 -11.37 18.14 -0.34
C GLU A 93 -11.81 16.84 0.35
N ALA A 94 -11.86 15.73 -0.39
CA ALA A 94 -12.46 14.47 0.04
C ALA A 94 -11.66 13.66 1.07
N GLY A 95 -10.34 13.86 1.22
CA GLY A 95 -9.50 13.05 2.10
C GLY A 95 -8.94 13.82 3.29
N THR A 96 -8.36 13.09 4.24
CA THR A 96 -7.61 13.64 5.37
C THR A 96 -6.11 13.42 5.19
N THR A 97 -5.30 14.19 5.93
CA THR A 97 -3.87 13.94 6.09
C THR A 97 -3.60 13.48 7.50
N TRP A 98 -2.73 12.54 7.65
CA TRP A 98 -2.44 11.93 8.93
C TRP A 98 -0.93 11.87 9.20
N TRP A 99 -0.34 10.68 9.35
CA TRP A 99 1.08 10.51 9.67
C TRP A 99 2.01 10.98 8.53
N GLU A 100 1.60 10.88 7.28
CA GLU A 100 2.37 11.35 6.13
C GLU A 100 2.65 12.85 6.15
N ALA A 101 1.76 13.66 6.74
CA ALA A 101 2.00 15.08 6.91
C ALA A 101 3.17 15.36 7.87
N ASP A 102 3.30 14.59 8.97
CA ASP A 102 4.44 14.67 9.85
C ASP A 102 5.76 14.27 9.13
N LEU A 103 5.70 13.25 8.27
CA LEU A 103 6.85 12.83 7.46
C LEU A 103 7.26 13.89 6.43
N PHE A 104 6.30 14.67 5.93
CA PHE A 104 6.55 15.76 5.00
C PHE A 104 7.01 17.06 5.70
N ALA A 105 6.86 17.17 7.01
CA ALA A 105 7.15 18.39 7.77
C ALA A 105 8.65 18.69 7.98
N GLY A 106 9.55 17.78 7.59
CA GLY A 106 11.00 17.93 7.75
C GLY A 106 11.52 17.70 9.16
N ASN A 107 10.64 17.40 10.10
CA ASN A 107 10.96 17.07 11.50
C ASN A 107 9.82 16.25 12.12
N PRO A 108 9.71 14.96 11.79
CA PRO A 108 8.62 14.12 12.25
C PRO A 108 8.50 14.07 13.77
N ASN A 109 7.26 14.12 14.26
CA ASN A 109 6.98 13.96 15.68
C ASN A 109 6.84 12.47 16.03
N TRP A 110 7.95 11.82 16.33
CA TRP A 110 7.98 10.40 16.67
C TRP A 110 7.10 10.01 17.86
N LYS A 111 6.86 10.94 18.81
CA LYS A 111 5.93 10.68 19.92
C LYS A 111 4.50 10.52 19.43
N LYS A 112 4.10 11.29 18.40
CA LYS A 112 2.78 11.17 17.78
C LYS A 112 2.61 9.80 17.12
N LEU A 113 3.62 9.31 16.39
CA LEU A 113 3.60 7.97 15.81
C LEU A 113 3.38 6.89 16.87
N HIS A 114 4.15 6.94 17.96
CA HIS A 114 4.08 5.93 19.01
C HIS A 114 2.84 6.06 19.92
N ALA A 115 2.16 7.19 19.89
CA ALA A 115 0.87 7.38 20.57
C ALA A 115 -0.32 6.80 19.79
N ILE A 116 -0.14 6.42 18.53
CA ILE A 116 -1.18 5.74 17.74
C ILE A 116 -1.47 4.39 18.43
N PRO A 117 -2.74 4.06 18.71
CA PRO A 117 -3.10 2.81 19.36
C PRO A 117 -2.71 1.58 18.52
N VAL A 118 -2.54 0.46 19.18
CA VAL A 118 -2.36 -0.85 18.53
C VAL A 118 -3.73 -1.41 18.19
N SER A 119 -3.98 -1.71 16.93
CA SER A 119 -5.23 -2.37 16.53
C SER A 119 -5.23 -3.83 16.99
N THR A 120 -6.35 -4.25 17.54
CA THR A 120 -6.61 -5.63 17.99
C THR A 120 -7.99 -6.07 17.53
N LEU A 121 -8.18 -7.35 17.29
CA LEU A 121 -9.49 -7.90 16.99
C LEU A 121 -10.37 -7.89 18.26
N SER A 122 -11.63 -7.52 18.11
CA SER A 122 -12.65 -7.78 19.12
C SER A 122 -12.89 -9.28 19.27
N ALA A 123 -13.58 -9.69 20.33
CA ALA A 123 -13.91 -11.10 20.54
C ALA A 123 -14.76 -11.69 19.39
N GLU A 124 -15.67 -10.92 18.82
CA GLU A 124 -16.47 -11.31 17.67
C GLU A 124 -15.64 -11.46 16.40
N GLU A 125 -14.77 -10.50 16.12
CA GLU A 125 -13.86 -10.55 14.98
C GLU A 125 -12.86 -11.71 15.08
N GLN A 126 -12.34 -11.97 16.30
CA GLN A 126 -11.46 -13.12 16.53
C GLN A 126 -12.20 -14.45 16.34
N ALA A 127 -13.45 -14.57 16.84
CA ALA A 127 -14.25 -15.76 16.64
C ALA A 127 -14.57 -15.99 15.14
N PHE A 128 -14.78 -14.93 14.38
CA PHE A 128 -14.97 -15.02 12.93
C PHE A 128 -13.68 -15.51 12.23
N MET A 129 -12.53 -15.03 12.65
CA MET A 129 -11.21 -15.46 12.13
C MET A 129 -10.93 -16.94 12.43
N ASP A 130 -11.27 -17.40 13.64
CA ASP A 130 -10.96 -18.76 14.12
C ASP A 130 -12.01 -19.81 13.68
N GLY A 131 -13.23 -19.38 13.33
CA GLY A 131 -14.30 -20.24 12.84
C GLY A 131 -14.55 -20.07 11.34
N PRO A 132 -15.42 -19.13 10.93
CA PRO A 132 -15.83 -19.01 9.52
C PRO A 132 -14.69 -18.83 8.53
N VAL A 133 -13.65 -18.05 8.86
CA VAL A 133 -12.53 -17.83 7.93
C VAL A 133 -11.65 -19.07 7.82
N GLU A 134 -11.43 -19.79 8.92
CA GLU A 134 -10.68 -21.05 8.89
C GLU A 134 -11.41 -22.10 8.06
N GLU A 135 -12.71 -22.22 8.27
CA GLU A 135 -13.54 -23.20 7.56
C GLU A 135 -13.63 -22.93 6.06
N VAL A 136 -13.82 -21.68 5.62
CA VAL A 136 -13.87 -21.40 4.19
C VAL A 136 -12.52 -21.64 3.52
N CYS A 137 -11.40 -21.41 4.22
CA CYS A 137 -10.06 -21.76 3.72
C CYS A 137 -9.93 -23.27 3.54
N ARG A 138 -10.50 -24.07 4.45
CA ARG A 138 -10.49 -25.53 4.38
C ARG A 138 -11.37 -26.06 3.21
N MET A 139 -12.47 -25.37 2.90
CA MET A 139 -13.40 -25.76 1.83
C MET A 139 -12.82 -25.49 0.43
N VAL A 140 -11.84 -24.62 0.27
CA VAL A 140 -11.35 -24.16 -1.03
C VAL A 140 -10.13 -24.94 -1.48
N SER A 141 -10.25 -25.69 -2.56
CA SER A 141 -9.12 -26.19 -3.34
C SER A 141 -8.78 -25.19 -4.45
N ASP A 142 -7.64 -24.51 -4.36
CA ASP A 142 -7.21 -23.55 -5.37
C ASP A 142 -6.96 -24.19 -6.76
N TRP A 143 -6.58 -25.47 -6.80
CA TRP A 143 -6.48 -26.25 -8.03
C TRP A 143 -7.84 -26.47 -8.68
N GLU A 144 -8.82 -26.94 -7.91
CA GLU A 144 -10.20 -27.15 -8.39
C GLU A 144 -10.80 -25.84 -8.93
N VAL A 145 -10.65 -24.74 -8.17
CA VAL A 145 -11.14 -23.42 -8.56
C VAL A 145 -10.53 -22.97 -9.88
N THR A 146 -9.22 -23.18 -10.09
CA THR A 146 -8.50 -22.61 -11.23
C THR A 146 -8.50 -23.51 -12.46
N HIS A 147 -8.52 -24.82 -12.31
CA HIS A 147 -8.31 -25.76 -13.41
C HIS A 147 -9.51 -26.65 -13.73
N GLU A 148 -10.41 -26.86 -12.78
CA GLU A 148 -11.55 -27.74 -12.98
C GLU A 148 -12.87 -26.97 -13.15
N ARG A 149 -13.12 -25.96 -12.31
CA ARG A 149 -14.40 -25.23 -12.30
C ARG A 149 -14.32 -23.85 -12.95
N ALA A 150 -13.19 -23.19 -12.92
CA ALA A 150 -13.04 -21.77 -13.24
C ALA A 150 -13.96 -20.86 -12.40
N ASP A 151 -14.29 -21.29 -11.19
CA ASP A 151 -15.12 -20.58 -10.19
C ASP A 151 -14.97 -21.25 -8.81
N LEU A 152 -15.43 -20.58 -7.76
CA LEU A 152 -15.67 -21.20 -6.45
C LEU A 152 -16.77 -22.26 -6.56
N SER A 153 -16.73 -23.30 -5.71
CA SER A 153 -17.80 -24.30 -5.69
C SER A 153 -19.12 -23.69 -5.18
N PRO A 154 -20.28 -24.27 -5.56
CA PRO A 154 -21.58 -23.81 -5.05
C PRO A 154 -21.66 -23.81 -3.52
N GLU A 155 -21.02 -24.78 -2.87
CA GLU A 155 -20.97 -24.91 -1.40
C GLU A 155 -20.18 -23.75 -0.79
N VAL A 156 -19.06 -23.36 -1.40
CA VAL A 156 -18.28 -22.19 -0.97
C VAL A 156 -19.09 -20.91 -1.15
N TRP A 157 -19.75 -20.72 -2.29
CA TRP A 157 -20.63 -19.57 -2.51
C TRP A 157 -21.74 -19.48 -1.46
N GLN A 158 -22.39 -20.60 -1.15
CA GLN A 158 -23.43 -20.67 -0.12
C GLN A 158 -22.86 -20.33 1.26
N TYR A 159 -21.72 -20.90 1.61
CA TYR A 159 -21.05 -20.66 2.88
C TYR A 159 -20.67 -19.19 3.08
N LEU A 160 -20.14 -18.53 2.03
CA LEU A 160 -19.80 -17.11 2.05
C LEU A 160 -21.03 -16.23 2.34
N LYS A 161 -22.19 -16.56 1.73
CA LYS A 161 -23.45 -15.84 1.94
C LYS A 161 -23.99 -16.04 3.36
N GLU A 162 -24.09 -17.29 3.82
CA GLU A 162 -24.63 -17.65 5.13
C GLU A 162 -23.80 -17.04 6.27
N ASN A 163 -22.47 -17.00 6.12
CA ASN A 163 -21.57 -16.43 7.11
C ASN A 163 -21.26 -14.94 6.88
N LYS A 164 -22.00 -14.26 5.98
CA LYS A 164 -21.95 -12.81 5.77
C LYS A 164 -20.58 -12.25 5.36
N PHE A 165 -19.79 -13.01 4.61
CA PHE A 165 -18.48 -12.54 4.13
C PHE A 165 -18.58 -11.30 3.23
N PHE A 166 -19.73 -11.06 2.60
CA PHE A 166 -19.98 -9.89 1.77
C PHE A 166 -20.46 -8.66 2.56
N ALA A 167 -20.56 -8.78 3.87
CA ALA A 167 -21.14 -7.78 4.75
C ALA A 167 -20.25 -7.35 5.90
N MET A 168 -18.92 -7.50 5.77
CA MET A 168 -17.99 -7.11 6.84
C MET A 168 -18.10 -5.62 7.16
N ILE A 169 -18.27 -4.75 6.15
CA ILE A 169 -18.41 -3.30 6.34
C ILE A 169 -19.83 -2.85 6.69
N ILE A 170 -20.85 -3.67 6.38
CA ILE A 170 -22.24 -3.28 6.56
C ILE A 170 -22.57 -3.24 8.06
N LYS A 171 -23.23 -2.16 8.48
CA LYS A 171 -23.60 -1.95 9.89
C LYS A 171 -24.55 -3.03 10.41
N LYS A 172 -24.44 -3.37 11.68
CA LYS A 172 -25.25 -4.38 12.36
C LYS A 172 -26.76 -4.11 12.27
N LYS A 173 -27.16 -2.84 12.29
CA LYS A 173 -28.57 -2.44 12.13
C LYS A 173 -29.18 -2.89 10.80
N TYR A 174 -28.35 -3.13 9.77
CA TYR A 174 -28.77 -3.67 8.47
C TYR A 174 -28.43 -5.15 8.31
N GLY A 175 -28.07 -5.83 9.39
CA GLY A 175 -27.77 -7.26 9.40
C GLY A 175 -26.34 -7.61 9.00
N GLY A 176 -25.44 -6.65 8.84
CA GLY A 176 -24.02 -6.86 8.57
C GLY A 176 -23.20 -7.17 9.81
N LEU A 177 -21.87 -7.25 9.65
CA LEU A 177 -20.92 -7.57 10.72
C LEU A 177 -20.32 -6.31 11.39
N GLU A 178 -20.27 -5.19 10.69
CA GLU A 178 -19.70 -3.92 11.18
C GLU A 178 -18.28 -4.10 11.73
N PHE A 179 -17.44 -4.84 10.99
CA PHE A 179 -16.06 -5.12 11.37
C PHE A 179 -15.14 -3.95 11.11
N SER A 180 -14.12 -3.83 11.97
CA SER A 180 -13.04 -2.85 11.81
C SER A 180 -12.27 -3.07 10.50
N ALA A 181 -11.61 -2.03 10.00
CA ALA A 181 -10.70 -2.15 8.86
C ALA A 181 -9.54 -3.10 9.17
N TYR A 182 -9.11 -3.15 10.43
CA TYR A 182 -8.11 -4.11 10.88
C TYR A 182 -8.60 -5.56 10.75
N ALA A 183 -9.82 -5.86 11.16
CA ALA A 183 -10.41 -7.19 11.00
C ALA A 183 -10.56 -7.57 9.53
N GLN A 184 -11.07 -6.66 8.70
CA GLN A 184 -11.15 -6.88 7.24
C GLN A 184 -9.79 -7.21 6.65
N SER A 185 -8.75 -6.47 7.05
CA SER A 185 -7.37 -6.74 6.64
C SER A 185 -6.89 -8.13 7.06
N CYS A 186 -7.16 -8.54 8.30
CA CYS A 186 -6.80 -9.87 8.79
C CYS A 186 -7.50 -10.99 8.01
N VAL A 187 -8.80 -10.85 7.77
CA VAL A 187 -9.58 -11.80 6.96
C VAL A 187 -8.99 -11.93 5.56
N LEU A 188 -8.79 -10.81 4.86
CA LEU A 188 -8.26 -10.82 3.50
C LEU A 188 -6.84 -11.37 3.41
N GLN A 189 -5.98 -11.12 4.39
CA GLN A 189 -4.64 -11.70 4.45
C GLN A 189 -4.71 -13.23 4.54
N LYS A 190 -5.61 -13.79 5.36
CA LYS A 190 -5.78 -15.23 5.53
C LYS A 190 -6.37 -15.87 4.26
N LEU A 191 -7.43 -15.29 3.72
CA LEU A 191 -8.08 -15.77 2.49
C LEU A 191 -7.12 -15.80 1.30
N CYS A 192 -6.30 -14.75 1.13
CA CYS A 192 -5.33 -14.67 0.04
C CYS A 192 -4.22 -15.73 0.16
N GLY A 193 -3.87 -16.13 1.39
CA GLY A 193 -2.97 -17.24 1.64
C GLY A 193 -3.52 -18.58 1.17
N ALA A 194 -4.84 -18.76 1.17
CA ALA A 194 -5.51 -19.98 0.69
C ALA A 194 -5.84 -19.90 -0.81
N SER A 195 -6.47 -18.82 -1.29
CA SER A 195 -6.82 -18.62 -2.69
C SER A 195 -7.00 -17.14 -3.03
N ALA A 196 -6.33 -16.68 -4.09
CA ALA A 196 -6.50 -15.33 -4.61
C ALA A 196 -7.91 -15.08 -5.16
N VAL A 197 -8.58 -16.10 -5.69
CA VAL A 197 -9.96 -16.02 -6.18
C VAL A 197 -10.91 -15.79 -5.01
N LEU A 198 -10.75 -16.54 -3.92
CA LEU A 198 -11.54 -16.37 -2.71
C LEU A 198 -11.38 -14.96 -2.11
N ALA A 199 -10.15 -14.52 -1.96
CA ALA A 199 -9.84 -13.20 -1.41
C ALA A 199 -10.42 -12.06 -2.28
N SER A 200 -10.34 -12.16 -3.60
CA SER A 200 -10.91 -11.18 -4.53
C SER A 200 -12.44 -11.16 -4.47
N THR A 201 -13.07 -12.34 -4.37
CA THR A 201 -14.53 -12.48 -4.28
C THR A 201 -15.08 -11.83 -3.01
N VAL A 202 -14.41 -12.00 -1.88
CA VAL A 202 -14.83 -11.41 -0.59
C VAL A 202 -14.41 -9.92 -0.51
N GLY A 203 -13.25 -9.57 -1.05
CA GLY A 203 -12.70 -8.22 -0.92
C GLY A 203 -13.54 -7.15 -1.62
N VAL A 204 -14.06 -7.42 -2.82
CA VAL A 204 -14.74 -6.40 -3.63
C VAL A 204 -16.07 -5.91 -3.03
N PRO A 205 -17.00 -6.75 -2.56
CA PRO A 205 -18.20 -6.27 -1.90
C PRO A 205 -17.93 -5.37 -0.69
N ASN A 206 -16.82 -5.60 -0.01
CA ASN A 206 -16.42 -4.88 1.19
C ASN A 206 -15.53 -3.64 0.93
N SER A 207 -15.17 -3.33 -0.32
CA SER A 207 -14.29 -2.19 -0.63
C SER A 207 -14.71 -1.39 -1.86
N LEU A 208 -15.04 -2.07 -2.94
CA LEU A 208 -15.36 -1.47 -4.24
C LEU A 208 -16.83 -1.68 -4.64
N GLY A 209 -17.62 -2.31 -3.79
CA GLY A 209 -19.05 -2.46 -3.99
C GLY A 209 -19.83 -1.20 -3.61
N PRO A 210 -21.09 -1.06 -4.04
CA PRO A 210 -21.92 0.08 -3.68
C PRO A 210 -22.30 0.14 -2.21
N GLY A 211 -22.03 -0.90 -1.40
CA GLY A 211 -22.37 -0.95 0.01
C GLY A 211 -21.80 0.21 0.82
N GLU A 212 -20.53 0.56 0.60
CA GLU A 212 -19.89 1.70 1.27
C GLU A 212 -20.50 3.03 0.84
N LEU A 213 -20.73 3.22 -0.46
CA LEU A 213 -21.39 4.42 -0.97
C LEU A 213 -22.81 4.57 -0.40
N LEU A 214 -23.56 3.47 -0.34
CA LEU A 214 -24.91 3.46 0.23
C LEU A 214 -24.91 3.87 1.70
N GLN A 215 -23.99 3.33 2.51
CA GLN A 215 -23.94 3.68 3.93
C GLN A 215 -23.69 5.15 4.18
N HIS A 216 -22.85 5.79 3.35
CA HIS A 216 -22.51 7.20 3.48
C HIS A 216 -23.52 8.16 2.81
N TYR A 217 -23.97 7.80 1.62
CA TYR A 217 -24.71 8.74 0.75
C TYR A 217 -26.13 8.28 0.40
N GLY A 218 -26.46 7.00 0.52
CA GLY A 218 -27.79 6.48 0.19
C GLY A 218 -28.91 7.15 0.97
N THR A 219 -30.09 7.24 0.38
CA THR A 219 -31.31 7.61 1.12
C THR A 219 -31.65 6.51 2.12
N ASP A 220 -32.50 6.80 3.09
CA ASP A 220 -32.90 5.78 4.08
C ASP A 220 -33.62 4.61 3.39
N GLU A 221 -34.46 4.87 2.39
CA GLU A 221 -35.14 3.85 1.60
C GLU A 221 -34.15 2.96 0.84
N GLN A 222 -33.11 3.57 0.22
CA GLN A 222 -32.06 2.80 -0.46
C GLN A 222 -31.27 1.95 0.52
N LYS A 223 -30.93 2.47 1.68
CA LYS A 223 -30.22 1.74 2.74
C LYS A 223 -31.05 0.57 3.26
N ASP A 224 -32.30 0.81 3.61
CA ASP A 224 -33.23 -0.20 4.17
C ASP A 224 -33.55 -1.31 3.17
N TYR A 225 -33.56 -0.98 1.87
CA TYR A 225 -33.79 -1.97 0.82
C TYR A 225 -32.53 -2.77 0.47
N TYR A 226 -31.42 -2.11 0.17
CA TYR A 226 -30.23 -2.78 -0.39
C TYR A 226 -29.30 -3.38 0.67
N LEU A 227 -29.02 -2.67 1.77
CA LEU A 227 -28.00 -3.12 2.73
C LEU A 227 -28.32 -4.47 3.38
N PRO A 228 -29.57 -4.76 3.82
CA PRO A 228 -29.90 -6.09 4.35
C PRO A 228 -29.79 -7.19 3.29
N ARG A 229 -30.11 -6.90 2.02
CA ARG A 229 -30.05 -7.85 0.91
C ARG A 229 -28.61 -8.15 0.50
N LEU A 230 -27.74 -7.14 0.51
CA LEU A 230 -26.31 -7.30 0.33
C LEU A 230 -25.69 -8.10 1.48
N ALA A 231 -26.13 -7.85 2.72
CA ALA A 231 -25.60 -8.51 3.89
C ALA A 231 -25.77 -10.04 3.88
N VAL A 232 -26.87 -10.53 3.33
CA VAL A 232 -27.16 -11.98 3.20
C VAL A 232 -26.82 -12.54 1.82
N GLY A 233 -26.19 -11.75 0.96
CA GLY A 233 -25.82 -12.18 -0.39
C GLY A 233 -27.00 -12.45 -1.31
N LYS A 234 -28.21 -11.92 -1.01
CA LYS A 234 -29.36 -11.93 -1.92
C LYS A 234 -29.13 -11.00 -3.10
N GLU A 235 -28.46 -9.86 -2.87
CA GLU A 235 -27.89 -9.02 -3.91
C GLU A 235 -26.37 -9.20 -3.95
N ILE A 236 -25.84 -9.40 -5.14
CA ILE A 236 -24.39 -9.42 -5.42
C ILE A 236 -24.02 -8.11 -6.11
N PRO A 237 -23.22 -7.26 -5.48
CA PRO A 237 -22.89 -5.97 -6.05
C PRO A 237 -21.67 -6.05 -6.97
N CYS A 238 -21.59 -5.11 -7.94
CA CYS A 238 -20.33 -4.72 -8.55
C CYS A 238 -20.28 -3.21 -8.74
N PHE A 239 -19.08 -2.65 -9.01
CA PHE A 239 -18.94 -1.24 -9.31
C PHE A 239 -18.39 -1.02 -10.72
N ALA A 240 -19.23 -0.52 -11.62
CA ALA A 240 -18.95 -0.33 -13.04
C ALA A 240 -18.42 1.08 -13.31
N LEU A 241 -17.10 1.26 -13.22
CA LEU A 241 -16.40 2.52 -13.43
C LEU A 241 -15.62 2.54 -14.76
N THR A 242 -14.73 1.56 -14.96
CA THR A 242 -13.76 1.55 -16.06
C THR A 242 -14.41 1.30 -17.41
N SER A 243 -14.12 2.16 -18.39
CA SER A 243 -14.56 2.06 -19.77
C SER A 243 -13.37 1.76 -20.71
N PRO A 244 -13.58 1.35 -21.98
CA PRO A 244 -12.50 1.12 -22.93
C PRO A 244 -11.51 2.28 -23.07
N GLU A 245 -11.97 3.51 -23.04
CA GLU A 245 -11.16 4.72 -23.23
C GLU A 245 -10.82 5.44 -21.91
N ALA A 246 -11.41 5.03 -20.79
CA ALA A 246 -11.24 5.66 -19.50
C ALA A 246 -10.90 4.64 -18.40
N GLY A 247 -9.62 4.37 -18.22
CA GLY A 247 -9.06 3.55 -17.15
C GLY A 247 -8.40 4.41 -16.09
N SER A 248 -7.14 4.78 -16.30
CA SER A 248 -6.39 5.65 -15.40
C SER A 248 -6.98 7.08 -15.32
N ASP A 249 -7.53 7.56 -16.43
CA ASP A 249 -8.30 8.81 -16.49
C ASP A 249 -9.79 8.54 -16.24
N ALA A 250 -10.11 8.12 -15.00
CA ALA A 250 -11.46 7.77 -14.61
C ALA A 250 -12.45 8.96 -14.65
N GLY A 251 -11.96 10.19 -14.63
CA GLY A 251 -12.77 11.40 -14.79
C GLY A 251 -13.28 11.62 -16.22
N SER A 252 -12.66 10.97 -17.22
CA SER A 252 -12.99 11.13 -18.64
C SER A 252 -13.89 10.02 -19.19
N ILE A 253 -14.63 9.29 -18.33
CA ILE A 253 -15.56 8.25 -18.79
C ILE A 253 -16.49 8.78 -19.88
N PRO A 254 -16.67 8.02 -20.99
CA PRO A 254 -17.56 8.42 -22.08
C PRO A 254 -19.02 8.05 -21.85
N ASP A 255 -19.28 7.21 -20.85
CA ASP A 255 -20.62 6.72 -20.50
C ASP A 255 -21.48 7.89 -19.99
N PHE A 256 -22.75 7.91 -20.40
CA PHE A 256 -23.62 9.04 -20.11
C PHE A 256 -25.05 8.65 -19.78
N GLY A 257 -25.73 9.55 -19.10
CA GLY A 257 -27.18 9.53 -18.89
C GLY A 257 -27.80 10.86 -19.31
N ILE A 258 -29.01 10.82 -19.83
CA ILE A 258 -29.79 11.99 -20.18
C ILE A 258 -31.04 12.01 -19.33
N VAL A 259 -31.27 13.08 -18.60
CA VAL A 259 -32.50 13.30 -17.81
C VAL A 259 -33.68 13.46 -18.76
N CYS A 260 -34.75 12.74 -18.51
CA CYS A 260 -35.94 12.79 -19.32
C CYS A 260 -37.16 12.24 -18.57
N LYS A 261 -38.35 12.49 -19.09
CA LYS A 261 -39.56 11.77 -18.66
C LYS A 261 -39.66 10.42 -19.35
N GLY A 262 -40.22 9.45 -18.67
CA GLY A 262 -40.42 8.10 -19.22
C GLY A 262 -41.40 7.29 -18.41
N GLU A 263 -41.78 6.12 -18.92
CA GLU A 263 -42.69 5.20 -18.25
C GLU A 263 -41.90 4.21 -17.38
N TRP A 264 -42.28 4.08 -16.10
CA TRP A 264 -41.76 3.12 -15.16
C TRP A 264 -42.94 2.49 -14.39
N GLU A 265 -43.09 1.17 -14.46
CA GLU A 265 -44.17 0.42 -13.80
C GLU A 265 -45.58 0.99 -14.11
N GLY A 266 -45.80 1.40 -15.38
CA GLY A 266 -47.06 1.96 -15.83
C GLY A 266 -47.37 3.42 -15.44
N LYS A 267 -46.37 4.13 -14.91
CA LYS A 267 -46.47 5.54 -14.53
C LYS A 267 -45.43 6.38 -15.25
N GLU A 268 -45.82 7.59 -15.66
CA GLU A 268 -44.83 8.58 -16.13
C GLU A 268 -44.05 9.10 -14.93
N VAL A 269 -42.72 8.97 -14.99
CA VAL A 269 -41.79 9.43 -13.95
C VAL A 269 -40.64 10.22 -14.58
N LEU A 270 -40.03 11.08 -13.76
CA LEU A 270 -38.75 11.69 -14.12
C LEU A 270 -37.63 10.64 -13.92
N GLY A 271 -36.88 10.43 -14.96
CA GLY A 271 -35.85 9.41 -15.00
C GLY A 271 -34.64 9.82 -15.82
N MET A 272 -33.86 8.86 -16.20
CA MET A 272 -32.69 9.05 -17.06
C MET A 272 -32.53 7.89 -18.02
N ARG A 273 -32.06 8.18 -19.24
CA ARG A 273 -31.68 7.17 -20.24
C ARG A 273 -30.18 6.99 -20.23
N LEU A 274 -29.74 5.78 -19.88
CA LEU A 274 -28.35 5.44 -19.65
C LEU A 274 -27.76 4.70 -20.84
N THR A 275 -26.55 5.09 -21.25
CA THR A 275 -25.74 4.34 -22.21
C THR A 275 -24.32 4.17 -21.67
N TRP A 276 -23.88 2.92 -21.55
CA TRP A 276 -22.54 2.58 -21.03
C TRP A 276 -21.92 1.37 -21.70
N ASN A 277 -20.56 1.34 -21.64
CA ASN A 277 -19.76 0.19 -22.06
C ASN A 277 -18.59 0.04 -21.09
N LYS A 278 -18.74 -0.82 -20.09
CA LYS A 278 -17.76 -1.03 -19.02
C LYS A 278 -17.02 -2.34 -19.19
N ARG A 279 -15.77 -2.40 -18.71
CA ARG A 279 -14.93 -3.60 -18.74
C ARG A 279 -14.10 -3.75 -17.48
N TYR A 280 -13.57 -4.95 -17.25
CA TYR A 280 -12.75 -5.30 -16.09
C TYR A 280 -13.49 -5.22 -14.75
N ILE A 281 -14.80 -5.38 -14.77
CA ILE A 281 -15.63 -5.20 -13.59
C ILE A 281 -15.72 -6.51 -12.83
N THR A 282 -15.13 -6.52 -11.64
CA THR A 282 -15.18 -7.67 -10.72
C THR A 282 -16.61 -7.87 -10.23
N LEU A 283 -17.07 -9.12 -10.22
CA LEU A 283 -18.41 -9.60 -9.94
C LEU A 283 -19.47 -9.24 -10.99
N ALA A 284 -19.20 -8.41 -12.01
CA ALA A 284 -20.18 -8.09 -13.04
C ALA A 284 -20.86 -9.32 -13.68
N PRO A 285 -20.13 -10.44 -13.97
CA PRO A 285 -20.79 -11.61 -14.58
C PRO A 285 -21.96 -12.17 -13.80
N ILE A 286 -21.96 -12.03 -12.48
CA ILE A 286 -22.98 -12.59 -11.57
C ILE A 286 -23.70 -11.51 -10.75
N ALA A 287 -23.43 -10.24 -11.02
CA ALA A 287 -24.02 -9.14 -10.26
C ALA A 287 -25.53 -9.08 -10.44
N THR A 288 -26.24 -8.80 -9.36
CA THR A 288 -27.69 -8.51 -9.36
C THR A 288 -27.94 -7.01 -9.33
N VAL A 289 -26.95 -6.22 -8.88
CA VAL A 289 -27.02 -4.77 -8.87
C VAL A 289 -25.65 -4.17 -9.26
N LEU A 290 -25.67 -3.23 -10.20
CA LEU A 290 -24.51 -2.44 -10.58
C LEU A 290 -24.50 -1.13 -9.82
N GLY A 291 -23.39 -0.76 -9.19
CA GLY A 291 -23.05 0.62 -8.93
C GLY A 291 -22.45 1.19 -10.22
N LEU A 292 -23.20 1.98 -10.98
CA LEU A 292 -22.77 2.50 -12.27
C LEU A 292 -22.35 3.96 -12.15
N ALA A 293 -21.15 4.29 -12.66
CA ALA A 293 -20.68 5.66 -12.82
C ALA A 293 -20.79 6.11 -14.27
N PHE A 294 -21.37 7.30 -14.48
CA PHE A 294 -21.60 7.91 -15.79
C PHE A 294 -21.69 9.44 -15.68
N LYS A 295 -21.58 10.17 -16.79
CA LYS A 295 -21.82 11.62 -16.86
C LYS A 295 -23.30 11.89 -17.09
N LEU A 296 -23.95 12.60 -16.19
CA LEU A 296 -25.36 12.97 -16.30
C LEU A 296 -25.51 14.33 -16.95
N ARG A 297 -26.46 14.42 -17.89
CA ARG A 297 -26.84 15.62 -18.61
C ARG A 297 -28.33 15.90 -18.48
N ASP A 298 -28.68 17.17 -18.40
CA ASP A 298 -30.07 17.65 -18.33
C ASP A 298 -30.35 18.72 -19.40
N PRO A 299 -30.39 18.35 -20.68
CA PRO A 299 -30.62 19.32 -21.78
C PRO A 299 -31.99 19.96 -21.77
N GLU A 300 -32.98 19.39 -21.08
CA GLU A 300 -34.33 19.95 -20.94
C GLU A 300 -34.50 20.75 -19.65
N HIS A 301 -33.44 20.93 -18.85
CA HIS A 301 -33.46 21.67 -17.58
C HIS A 301 -34.54 21.22 -16.59
N LEU A 302 -34.77 19.91 -16.51
CA LEU A 302 -35.77 19.30 -15.62
C LEU A 302 -35.33 19.23 -14.15
N LEU A 303 -34.03 19.39 -13.89
CA LEU A 303 -33.43 19.38 -12.54
C LEU A 303 -32.87 20.73 -12.11
N GLY A 304 -32.70 21.69 -13.03
CA GLY A 304 -32.14 23.01 -12.74
C GLY A 304 -31.51 23.66 -13.95
N ASP A 305 -30.73 24.72 -13.73
CA ASP A 305 -30.19 25.56 -14.81
C ASP A 305 -28.94 24.96 -15.52
N GLU A 306 -28.30 23.96 -14.93
CA GLU A 306 -27.07 23.35 -15.47
C GLU A 306 -27.39 22.17 -16.39
N GLU A 307 -26.89 22.18 -17.64
CA GLU A 307 -27.01 21.08 -18.58
C GLU A 307 -26.06 19.94 -18.26
N GLU A 308 -24.78 20.24 -17.95
CA GLU A 308 -23.74 19.25 -17.66
C GLU A 308 -23.63 19.06 -16.14
N LEU A 309 -24.36 18.10 -15.57
CA LEU A 309 -24.39 17.87 -14.12
C LEU A 309 -23.09 17.23 -13.60
N GLY A 310 -22.43 16.42 -14.44
CA GLY A 310 -21.18 15.77 -14.09
C GLY A 310 -21.30 14.27 -13.76
N ILE A 311 -20.21 13.70 -13.18
CA ILE A 311 -20.19 12.28 -12.83
C ILE A 311 -21.21 11.99 -11.74
N THR A 312 -22.07 11.02 -12.03
CA THR A 312 -23.16 10.55 -11.16
C THR A 312 -23.03 9.06 -10.94
N CYS A 313 -23.38 8.58 -9.75
CA CYS A 313 -23.41 7.16 -9.39
C CYS A 313 -24.86 6.71 -9.15
N ALA A 314 -25.26 5.60 -9.76
CA ALA A 314 -26.59 5.03 -9.59
C ALA A 314 -26.54 3.51 -9.35
N LEU A 315 -27.58 2.97 -8.71
CA LEU A 315 -27.81 1.53 -8.50
C LEU A 315 -28.69 1.01 -9.61
N ILE A 316 -28.15 0.16 -10.46
CA ILE A 316 -28.86 -0.40 -11.61
C ILE A 316 -29.08 -1.90 -11.39
N PRO A 317 -30.30 -2.35 -11.10
CA PRO A 317 -30.63 -3.78 -11.06
C PRO A 317 -30.37 -4.43 -12.42
N THR A 318 -29.70 -5.57 -12.42
CA THR A 318 -29.24 -6.21 -13.66
C THR A 318 -30.34 -6.92 -14.45
N HIS A 319 -31.50 -7.15 -13.84
CA HIS A 319 -32.67 -7.73 -14.51
C HIS A 319 -33.43 -6.72 -15.40
N ILE A 320 -33.09 -5.45 -15.35
CA ILE A 320 -33.72 -4.41 -16.20
C ILE A 320 -33.38 -4.70 -17.66
N LYS A 321 -34.42 -4.65 -18.51
CA LYS A 321 -34.28 -4.87 -19.95
C LYS A 321 -33.26 -3.91 -20.55
N GLY A 322 -32.27 -4.48 -21.26
CA GLY A 322 -31.23 -3.71 -21.92
C GLY A 322 -29.90 -3.70 -21.14
N VAL A 323 -29.88 -4.21 -19.90
CA VAL A 323 -28.64 -4.38 -19.13
C VAL A 323 -27.98 -5.70 -19.55
N GLY A 324 -26.76 -5.61 -20.06
CA GLY A 324 -25.94 -6.75 -20.46
C GLY A 324 -24.89 -7.09 -19.43
N ILE A 325 -24.92 -8.36 -18.94
CA ILE A 325 -23.93 -8.97 -18.04
C ILE A 325 -23.69 -10.44 -18.43
N GLY A 326 -22.92 -11.19 -17.66
CA GLY A 326 -22.76 -12.65 -17.78
C GLY A 326 -21.53 -13.08 -18.58
N ARG A 327 -20.95 -12.19 -19.41
CA ARG A 327 -19.67 -12.50 -20.08
C ARG A 327 -18.50 -12.27 -19.13
N ARG A 328 -17.43 -13.06 -19.31
CA ARG A 328 -16.24 -13.00 -18.42
C ARG A 328 -15.00 -12.57 -19.19
N HIS A 329 -14.14 -11.84 -18.50
CA HIS A 329 -12.72 -11.78 -18.79
C HIS A 329 -12.00 -12.92 -18.06
N PHE A 330 -10.80 -13.27 -18.51
CA PHE A 330 -9.97 -14.30 -17.88
C PHE A 330 -8.54 -13.76 -17.62
N PRO A 331 -8.36 -12.98 -16.55
CA PRO A 331 -7.10 -12.30 -16.26
C PRO A 331 -6.02 -13.29 -15.86
N LEU A 332 -5.04 -13.54 -16.74
CA LEU A 332 -3.83 -14.34 -16.47
C LEU A 332 -4.12 -15.70 -15.80
N ASN A 333 -5.11 -16.42 -16.28
CA ASN A 333 -5.55 -17.72 -15.73
C ASN A 333 -6.07 -17.68 -14.28
N VAL A 334 -6.41 -16.52 -13.76
CA VAL A 334 -7.07 -16.37 -12.44
C VAL A 334 -8.58 -16.22 -12.66
N PRO A 335 -9.39 -17.22 -12.33
CA PRO A 335 -10.79 -17.28 -12.72
C PRO A 335 -11.75 -16.62 -11.71
N PHE A 336 -11.39 -15.50 -11.10
CA PHE A 336 -12.37 -14.74 -10.34
C PHE A 336 -13.43 -14.11 -11.26
N GLN A 337 -14.62 -13.90 -10.73
CA GLN A 337 -15.73 -13.33 -11.50
C GLN A 337 -15.39 -11.89 -11.92
N ASN A 338 -15.01 -11.71 -13.18
CA ASN A 338 -14.64 -10.42 -13.76
C ASN A 338 -15.16 -10.37 -15.21
N GLY A 339 -15.76 -9.25 -15.62
CA GLY A 339 -16.31 -9.17 -16.95
C GLY A 339 -16.78 -7.79 -17.36
N PRO A 340 -17.31 -7.65 -18.58
CA PRO A 340 -17.93 -6.44 -19.07
C PRO A 340 -19.36 -6.29 -18.58
N THR A 341 -19.86 -5.06 -18.62
CA THR A 341 -21.30 -4.75 -18.56
C THR A 341 -21.61 -3.63 -19.53
N GLN A 342 -22.75 -3.71 -20.18
CA GLN A 342 -23.17 -2.80 -21.22
C GLN A 342 -24.66 -2.48 -21.08
N GLY A 343 -25.03 -1.28 -21.53
CA GLY A 343 -26.42 -0.86 -21.68
C GLY A 343 -26.54 0.21 -22.75
N LYS A 344 -27.62 0.20 -23.50
CA LYS A 344 -27.88 1.20 -24.52
C LYS A 344 -29.30 1.71 -24.34
N ASP A 345 -29.42 3.00 -24.10
CA ASP A 345 -30.70 3.71 -23.92
C ASP A 345 -31.61 3.08 -22.86
N VAL A 346 -31.02 2.64 -21.73
CA VAL A 346 -31.73 1.99 -20.62
C VAL A 346 -32.40 3.07 -19.77
N PHE A 347 -33.75 3.08 -19.73
CA PHE A 347 -34.48 4.01 -18.88
C PHE A 347 -34.56 3.52 -17.44
N VAL A 348 -34.28 4.40 -16.48
CA VAL A 348 -34.45 4.18 -15.04
C VAL A 348 -34.88 5.46 -14.34
N PRO A 349 -35.68 5.38 -13.24
CA PRO A 349 -36.03 6.52 -12.41
C PRO A 349 -34.81 7.24 -11.84
N LEU A 350 -34.91 8.55 -11.59
CA LEU A 350 -33.84 9.34 -10.93
C LEU A 350 -33.58 8.87 -9.48
N ASP A 351 -34.55 8.24 -8.82
CA ASP A 351 -34.38 7.70 -7.47
C ASP A 351 -33.35 6.56 -7.40
N PHE A 352 -32.89 6.05 -8.56
CA PHE A 352 -31.80 5.09 -8.63
C PHE A 352 -30.43 5.73 -8.46
N ILE A 353 -30.31 7.06 -8.55
CA ILE A 353 -29.12 7.80 -8.16
C ILE A 353 -28.85 7.54 -6.67
N ILE A 354 -27.62 7.18 -6.32
CA ILE A 354 -27.24 7.00 -4.91
C ILE A 354 -27.41 8.31 -4.16
N GLY A 355 -28.28 8.32 -3.16
CA GLY A 355 -28.68 9.51 -2.42
C GLY A 355 -29.79 10.33 -3.07
N GLY A 356 -30.40 9.79 -4.14
CA GLY A 356 -31.52 10.41 -4.86
C GLY A 356 -31.13 11.52 -5.82
N PRO A 357 -32.11 12.20 -6.44
CA PRO A 357 -31.88 13.22 -7.47
C PRO A 357 -30.99 14.39 -7.02
N ALA A 358 -31.03 14.77 -5.74
CA ALA A 358 -30.22 15.85 -5.18
C ALA A 358 -28.69 15.57 -5.24
N MET A 359 -28.31 14.30 -5.40
CA MET A 359 -26.92 13.88 -5.52
C MET A 359 -26.44 13.72 -6.96
N ALA A 360 -27.24 14.15 -7.94
CA ALA A 360 -26.82 14.24 -9.34
C ALA A 360 -25.52 15.08 -9.47
N GLY A 361 -24.54 14.57 -10.22
CA GLY A 361 -23.25 15.24 -10.40
C GLY A 361 -22.28 15.16 -9.22
N GLN A 362 -22.64 14.53 -8.10
CA GLN A 362 -21.77 14.37 -6.93
C GLN A 362 -21.01 13.02 -6.90
N GLY A 363 -21.13 12.24 -7.94
CA GLY A 363 -20.56 10.88 -7.97
C GLY A 363 -19.04 10.84 -7.87
N TRP A 364 -18.30 11.82 -8.41
CA TRP A 364 -16.85 11.84 -8.31
C TRP A 364 -16.37 11.96 -6.87
N ARG A 365 -16.97 12.87 -6.12
CA ARG A 365 -16.70 13.03 -4.68
C ARG A 365 -16.95 11.72 -3.91
N MET A 366 -18.11 11.08 -4.15
CA MET A 366 -18.46 9.80 -3.54
C MET A 366 -17.39 8.73 -3.80
N LEU A 367 -16.94 8.65 -5.07
CA LEU A 367 -15.93 7.69 -5.49
C LEU A 367 -14.58 7.93 -4.80
N VAL A 368 -14.12 9.17 -4.77
CA VAL A 368 -12.82 9.48 -4.16
C VAL A 368 -12.82 9.23 -2.67
N GLU A 369 -13.91 9.57 -1.97
CA GLU A 369 -14.01 9.33 -0.52
C GLU A 369 -14.05 7.84 -0.18
N CYS A 370 -14.94 7.07 -0.82
CA CYS A 370 -15.17 5.67 -0.47
C CYS A 370 -14.11 4.72 -1.05
N LEU A 371 -13.76 4.88 -2.34
CA LEU A 371 -12.81 3.96 -2.97
C LEU A 371 -11.36 4.14 -2.47
N SER A 372 -11.00 5.32 -1.94
CA SER A 372 -9.67 5.51 -1.37
C SER A 372 -9.47 4.73 -0.07
N VAL A 373 -10.52 4.53 0.72
CA VAL A 373 -10.51 3.69 1.93
C VAL A 373 -10.30 2.23 1.53
N GLY A 374 -11.14 1.70 0.63
CA GLY A 374 -11.04 0.33 0.13
C GLY A 374 -9.67 0.01 -0.48
N ARG A 375 -9.08 0.94 -1.24
CA ARG A 375 -7.72 0.83 -1.78
C ARG A 375 -6.65 0.66 -0.70
N GLY A 376 -6.85 1.26 0.47
CA GLY A 376 -5.93 1.12 1.62
C GLY A 376 -6.02 -0.25 2.31
N ILE A 377 -7.10 -0.99 2.11
CA ILE A 377 -7.39 -2.27 2.78
C ILE A 377 -7.12 -3.46 1.85
N THR A 378 -7.85 -3.57 0.74
CA THR A 378 -8.00 -4.83 -0.01
C THR A 378 -6.69 -5.32 -0.62
N LEU A 379 -6.12 -4.60 -1.57
CA LEU A 379 -4.90 -5.04 -2.27
C LEU A 379 -3.66 -5.04 -1.38
N PRO A 380 -3.46 -4.06 -0.46
CA PRO A 380 -2.39 -4.13 0.51
C PRO A 380 -2.46 -5.36 1.41
N SER A 381 -3.67 -5.73 1.87
CA SER A 381 -3.88 -6.91 2.72
C SER A 381 -3.63 -8.21 1.96
N ASN A 382 -4.19 -8.36 0.77
CA ASN A 382 -3.96 -9.53 -0.08
C ASN A 382 -2.46 -9.70 -0.38
N SER A 383 -1.78 -8.64 -0.78
CA SER A 383 -0.34 -8.66 -1.06
C SER A 383 0.48 -9.03 0.19
N THR A 384 0.10 -8.49 1.35
CA THR A 384 0.77 -8.79 2.62
C THR A 384 0.55 -10.24 3.03
N GLY A 385 -0.67 -10.77 2.94
CA GLY A 385 -1.01 -12.17 3.22
C GLY A 385 -0.20 -13.12 2.35
N GLY A 386 -0.18 -12.86 1.04
CA GLY A 386 0.63 -13.62 0.10
C GLY A 386 2.12 -13.64 0.48
N VAL A 387 2.72 -12.48 0.77
CA VAL A 387 4.17 -12.42 1.11
C VAL A 387 4.48 -13.07 2.46
N LYS A 388 3.58 -13.03 3.43
CA LYS A 388 3.71 -13.81 4.67
C LYS A 388 3.77 -15.32 4.38
N MET A 389 2.89 -15.80 3.50
CA MET A 389 2.92 -17.21 3.07
C MET A 389 4.21 -17.55 2.31
N LEU A 390 4.68 -16.66 1.43
CA LEU A 390 5.96 -16.86 0.73
C LEU A 390 7.13 -16.94 1.71
N ALA A 391 7.16 -16.13 2.77
CA ALA A 391 8.21 -16.17 3.79
C ALA A 391 8.24 -17.53 4.52
N LEU A 392 7.08 -18.04 4.92
CA LEU A 392 6.95 -19.36 5.51
C LEU A 392 7.37 -20.46 4.54
N ALA A 393 6.75 -20.47 3.36
CA ALA A 393 6.95 -21.52 2.38
C ALA A 393 8.40 -21.59 1.87
N SER A 394 8.98 -20.45 1.49
CA SER A 394 10.36 -20.41 0.99
C SER A 394 11.37 -20.75 2.08
N GLY A 395 11.12 -20.30 3.33
CA GLY A 395 11.93 -20.66 4.49
C GLY A 395 11.93 -22.17 4.75
N ALA A 396 10.74 -22.78 4.85
CA ALA A 396 10.59 -24.21 5.07
C ALA A 396 11.15 -25.02 3.90
N TYR A 397 10.75 -24.71 2.67
CA TYR A 397 11.23 -25.42 1.47
C TYR A 397 12.76 -25.41 1.36
N SER A 398 13.39 -24.25 1.57
CA SER A 398 14.83 -24.10 1.50
C SER A 398 15.58 -24.92 2.57
N ARG A 399 14.93 -25.20 3.70
CA ARG A 399 15.45 -26.08 4.76
C ARG A 399 15.29 -27.57 4.42
N ILE A 400 14.15 -27.92 3.80
CA ILE A 400 13.77 -29.29 3.46
C ILE A 400 14.49 -29.79 2.21
N ARG A 401 14.55 -28.95 1.16
CA ARG A 401 15.21 -29.29 -0.12
C ARG A 401 16.71 -29.33 0.06
N ARG A 402 17.33 -30.42 -0.40
CA ARG A 402 18.80 -30.61 -0.34
C ARG A 402 19.39 -30.67 -1.74
N GLN A 403 20.49 -29.97 -1.94
CA GLN A 403 21.40 -30.10 -3.08
C GLN A 403 22.84 -30.06 -2.59
N PHE A 404 23.78 -30.63 -3.33
CA PHE A 404 25.19 -30.71 -2.91
C PHE A 404 25.37 -31.19 -1.47
N LYS A 405 24.50 -32.11 -1.04
CA LYS A 405 24.49 -32.72 0.32
C LYS A 405 24.11 -31.78 1.46
N LEU A 406 23.58 -30.58 1.14
CA LEU A 406 23.19 -29.57 2.11
C LEU A 406 21.75 -29.09 1.82
N PRO A 407 21.00 -28.64 2.86
CA PRO A 407 19.82 -27.83 2.63
C PRO A 407 20.17 -26.61 1.78
N ILE A 408 19.34 -26.31 0.75
CA ILE A 408 19.63 -25.19 -0.15
C ILE A 408 19.64 -23.84 0.56
N GLY A 409 18.88 -23.69 1.64
CA GLY A 409 18.84 -22.48 2.46
C GLY A 409 20.14 -22.17 3.23
N LYS A 410 21.16 -23.05 3.15
CA LYS A 410 22.52 -22.80 3.66
C LYS A 410 23.47 -22.24 2.58
N MET A 411 22.97 -22.01 1.38
CA MET A 411 23.73 -21.46 0.27
C MET A 411 23.54 -19.95 0.21
N GLU A 412 24.60 -19.17 0.15
CA GLU A 412 24.54 -17.70 0.14
C GLU A 412 23.64 -17.14 -0.97
N GLY A 413 23.65 -17.77 -2.16
CA GLY A 413 22.77 -17.37 -3.28
C GLY A 413 21.26 -17.62 -3.02
N ILE A 414 20.91 -18.40 -1.98
CA ILE A 414 19.53 -18.61 -1.53
C ILE A 414 19.21 -17.70 -0.31
N GLU A 415 20.22 -17.40 0.51
CA GLU A 415 20.01 -16.51 1.68
C GLU A 415 19.56 -15.11 1.26
N GLU A 416 20.10 -14.56 0.18
CA GLU A 416 19.75 -13.23 -0.33
C GLU A 416 18.24 -13.10 -0.71
N PRO A 417 17.66 -13.91 -1.62
CA PRO A 417 16.23 -13.84 -1.93
C PRO A 417 15.34 -14.19 -0.73
N LEU A 418 15.75 -15.11 0.18
CA LEU A 418 15.03 -15.35 1.42
C LEU A 418 14.97 -14.10 2.30
N ALA A 419 16.08 -13.39 2.43
CA ALA A 419 16.14 -12.16 3.21
C ALA A 419 15.24 -11.07 2.61
N ARG A 420 15.21 -10.94 1.28
CA ARG A 420 14.27 -10.02 0.60
C ARG A 420 12.82 -10.37 0.92
N ILE A 421 12.44 -11.63 0.86
CA ILE A 421 11.08 -12.07 1.21
C ILE A 421 10.77 -11.78 2.68
N GLY A 422 11.66 -12.15 3.61
CA GLY A 422 11.47 -11.96 5.05
C GLY A 422 11.36 -10.49 5.45
N GLY A 423 12.28 -9.66 4.98
CA GLY A 423 12.28 -8.22 5.23
C GLY A 423 11.04 -7.53 4.63
N ASN A 424 10.61 -7.95 3.42
CA ASN A 424 9.38 -7.45 2.83
C ASN A 424 8.13 -7.90 3.60
N ALA A 425 8.06 -9.15 4.06
CA ALA A 425 6.94 -9.60 4.91
C ALA A 425 6.81 -8.76 6.19
N TYR A 426 7.94 -8.38 6.79
CA TYR A 426 7.96 -7.54 7.98
C TYR A 426 7.45 -6.12 7.71
N ILE A 427 8.02 -5.42 6.72
CA ILE A 427 7.68 -4.02 6.43
C ILE A 427 6.28 -3.87 5.83
N MET A 428 5.83 -4.82 4.99
CA MET A 428 4.50 -4.82 4.41
C MET A 428 3.43 -5.02 5.48
N GLY A 429 3.63 -5.99 6.40
CA GLY A 429 2.73 -6.19 7.52
C GLY A 429 2.63 -4.96 8.42
N ALA A 430 3.76 -4.28 8.68
CA ALA A 430 3.78 -3.04 9.44
C ALA A 430 2.99 -1.91 8.77
N ALA A 431 3.21 -1.70 7.48
CA ALA A 431 2.55 -0.63 6.72
C ALA A 431 1.04 -0.89 6.54
N ALA A 432 0.65 -2.12 6.24
CA ALA A 432 -0.76 -2.50 6.15
C ALA A 432 -1.49 -2.26 7.48
N ASN A 433 -0.92 -2.73 8.60
CA ASN A 433 -1.53 -2.55 9.92
C ASN A 433 -1.64 -1.07 10.32
N LEU A 434 -0.59 -0.26 10.10
CA LEU A 434 -0.65 1.16 10.42
C LEU A 434 -1.71 1.88 9.58
N THR A 435 -1.84 1.52 8.31
CA THR A 435 -2.85 2.13 7.41
C THR A 435 -4.27 1.84 7.87
N VAL A 436 -4.59 0.58 8.16
CA VAL A 436 -5.95 0.22 8.60
C VAL A 436 -6.25 0.76 10.01
N THR A 437 -5.25 0.90 10.87
CA THR A 437 -5.38 1.60 12.15
C THR A 437 -5.82 3.05 11.94
N GLY A 438 -5.23 3.76 10.98
CA GLY A 438 -5.64 5.13 10.63
C GLY A 438 -7.11 5.18 10.16
N ILE A 439 -7.53 4.21 9.34
CA ILE A 439 -8.92 4.11 8.88
C ILE A 439 -9.88 3.86 10.07
N ASP A 440 -9.54 2.97 10.98
CA ASP A 440 -10.34 2.70 12.20
C ASP A 440 -10.42 3.92 13.13
N LEU A 441 -9.44 4.81 13.08
CA LEU A 441 -9.47 6.10 13.77
C LEU A 441 -10.31 7.18 13.07
N GLY A 442 -10.93 6.85 11.94
CA GLY A 442 -11.78 7.75 11.16
C GLY A 442 -11.05 8.56 10.09
N GLU A 443 -9.77 8.29 9.84
CA GLU A 443 -9.02 8.94 8.78
C GLU A 443 -9.46 8.45 7.40
N LYS A 444 -9.42 9.35 6.41
CA LYS A 444 -9.63 9.04 4.99
C LYS A 444 -8.32 9.24 4.21
N PRO A 445 -7.32 8.34 4.40
CA PRO A 445 -5.94 8.60 4.00
C PRO A 445 -5.71 8.37 2.50
N SER A 446 -6.06 9.31 1.64
CA SER A 446 -5.94 9.17 0.18
C SER A 446 -4.49 9.00 -0.30
N VAL A 447 -3.52 9.67 0.33
CA VAL A 447 -2.09 9.57 0.00
C VAL A 447 -1.51 8.27 0.52
N ILE A 448 -1.76 7.92 1.79
CA ILE A 448 -1.27 6.67 2.39
C ILE A 448 -1.85 5.46 1.68
N SER A 449 -3.16 5.45 1.36
CA SER A 449 -3.78 4.35 0.63
C SER A 449 -3.13 4.13 -0.75
N ALA A 450 -2.75 5.22 -1.42
CA ALA A 450 -2.00 5.16 -2.67
C ALA A 450 -0.58 4.60 -2.46
N ILE A 451 0.12 5.01 -1.40
CA ILE A 451 1.45 4.51 -1.03
C ILE A 451 1.40 3.00 -0.80
N VAL A 452 0.53 2.52 0.09
CA VAL A 452 0.50 1.09 0.46
C VAL A 452 0.03 0.24 -0.71
N LYS A 453 -1.00 0.65 -1.47
CA LYS A 453 -1.40 -0.08 -2.67
C LYS A 453 -0.25 -0.21 -3.66
N CYS A 454 0.42 0.88 -4.01
CA CYS A 454 1.50 0.88 -4.99
C CYS A 454 2.69 0.03 -4.53
N HIS A 455 3.22 0.32 -3.35
CA HIS A 455 4.45 -0.31 -2.89
C HIS A 455 4.27 -1.74 -2.39
N LEU A 456 3.13 -2.09 -1.77
CA LEU A 456 2.93 -3.44 -1.28
C LEU A 456 2.66 -4.42 -2.43
N THR A 457 1.88 -4.02 -3.44
CA THR A 457 1.66 -4.86 -4.63
C THR A 457 2.94 -5.06 -5.45
N ASP A 458 3.76 -4.00 -5.63
CA ASP A 458 5.05 -4.08 -6.33
C ASP A 458 6.07 -4.97 -5.58
N ARG A 459 6.13 -4.86 -4.24
CA ARG A 459 6.97 -5.71 -3.41
C ARG A 459 6.51 -7.17 -3.42
N ALA A 460 5.20 -7.42 -3.39
CA ALA A 460 4.65 -8.77 -3.49
C ALA A 460 5.01 -9.44 -4.82
N GLN A 461 4.89 -8.70 -5.93
CA GLN A 461 5.29 -9.22 -7.25
C GLN A 461 6.77 -9.60 -7.30
N LYS A 462 7.65 -8.85 -6.66
CA LYS A 462 9.08 -9.20 -6.58
C LYS A 462 9.34 -10.40 -5.67
N CYS A 463 8.66 -10.46 -4.54
CA CYS A 463 8.79 -11.59 -3.62
C CYS A 463 8.32 -12.92 -4.20
N ILE A 464 7.26 -12.92 -5.01
CA ILE A 464 6.83 -14.17 -5.67
C ILE A 464 7.85 -14.66 -6.69
N ILE A 465 8.53 -13.76 -7.41
CA ILE A 465 9.62 -14.11 -8.31
C ILE A 465 10.77 -14.73 -7.53
N ASP A 466 11.22 -14.10 -6.45
CA ASP A 466 12.25 -14.66 -5.56
C ASP A 466 11.86 -16.06 -5.04
N ALA A 467 10.58 -16.25 -4.66
CA ALA A 467 10.08 -17.55 -4.19
C ALA A 467 10.08 -18.59 -5.30
N MET A 468 9.68 -18.22 -6.53
CA MET A 468 9.75 -19.10 -7.71
C MET A 468 11.18 -19.57 -7.95
N ASP A 469 12.16 -18.67 -7.90
CA ASP A 469 13.57 -18.97 -8.11
C ASP A 469 14.12 -19.92 -7.03
N ILE A 470 13.77 -19.72 -5.76
CA ILE A 470 14.16 -20.61 -4.66
C ILE A 470 13.59 -22.01 -4.85
N HIS A 471 12.34 -22.14 -5.31
CA HIS A 471 11.67 -23.42 -5.48
C HIS A 471 12.05 -24.14 -6.79
N GLY A 472 12.51 -23.41 -7.79
CA GLY A 472 12.90 -23.94 -9.09
C GLY A 472 11.76 -24.72 -9.76
N GLY A 473 12.03 -25.91 -10.28
CA GLY A 473 11.05 -26.73 -11.01
C GLY A 473 9.75 -27.02 -10.25
N LYS A 474 9.79 -27.07 -8.92
CA LYS A 474 8.60 -27.22 -8.07
C LYS A 474 7.60 -26.08 -8.26
N ALA A 475 8.10 -24.87 -8.47
CA ALA A 475 7.26 -23.69 -8.71
C ALA A 475 6.77 -23.57 -10.17
N ILE A 476 7.45 -24.24 -11.11
CA ILE A 476 7.15 -24.17 -12.55
C ILE A 476 6.10 -25.21 -12.97
N CYS A 477 6.22 -26.45 -12.46
CA CYS A 477 5.27 -27.50 -12.81
C CYS A 477 3.94 -27.26 -12.08
N MET A 478 2.88 -27.02 -12.87
CA MET A 478 1.53 -26.80 -12.34
C MET A 478 0.95 -28.10 -11.77
N GLY A 479 0.04 -27.95 -10.84
CA GLY A 479 -0.67 -29.07 -10.23
C GLY A 479 -1.21 -28.74 -8.85
N PRO A 480 -1.95 -29.65 -8.19
CA PRO A 480 -2.49 -29.47 -6.86
C PRO A 480 -1.43 -29.13 -5.79
N ASN A 481 -0.22 -29.67 -5.96
CA ASN A 481 0.90 -29.43 -5.03
C ASN A 481 1.67 -28.13 -5.31
N ASN A 482 1.41 -27.43 -6.42
CA ASN A 482 2.04 -26.14 -6.72
C ASN A 482 1.25 -25.00 -6.09
N TYR A 483 1.79 -24.41 -5.03
CA TYR A 483 1.21 -23.30 -4.27
C TYR A 483 1.75 -21.91 -4.67
N LEU A 484 2.64 -21.81 -5.67
CA LEU A 484 3.30 -20.54 -6.07
C LEU A 484 2.85 -20.03 -7.43
N ALA A 485 2.75 -20.91 -8.44
CA ALA A 485 2.57 -20.49 -9.82
C ALA A 485 1.31 -19.66 -10.06
N ARG A 486 0.20 -19.96 -9.37
CA ARG A 486 -1.04 -19.17 -9.47
C ARG A 486 -0.89 -17.78 -8.86
N GLY A 487 -0.20 -17.68 -7.73
CA GLY A 487 0.15 -16.38 -7.15
C GLY A 487 1.04 -15.54 -8.07
N TYR A 488 2.00 -16.18 -8.74
CA TYR A 488 2.84 -15.53 -9.75
C TYR A 488 2.01 -15.00 -10.93
N GLN A 489 1.09 -15.81 -11.47
CA GLN A 489 0.19 -15.38 -12.54
C GLN A 489 -0.72 -14.23 -12.09
N GLY A 490 -1.22 -14.25 -10.86
CA GLY A 490 -2.14 -13.24 -10.33
C GLY A 490 -1.49 -11.93 -9.91
N ALA A 491 -0.20 -11.92 -9.54
CA ALA A 491 0.47 -10.74 -9.00
C ALA A 491 0.39 -9.48 -9.90
N PRO A 492 0.54 -9.54 -11.23
CA PRO A 492 0.41 -8.38 -12.11
C PRO A 492 -0.99 -7.74 -12.10
N ILE A 493 -2.04 -8.49 -11.75
CA ILE A 493 -3.40 -7.97 -11.64
C ILE A 493 -3.43 -6.90 -10.54
N ALA A 494 -2.89 -7.20 -9.37
CA ALA A 494 -2.86 -6.27 -8.24
C ALA A 494 -2.07 -4.99 -8.53
N VAL A 495 -1.01 -5.07 -9.35
CA VAL A 495 -0.24 -3.90 -9.81
C VAL A 495 -1.06 -2.99 -10.73
N THR A 496 -2.01 -3.56 -11.47
CA THR A 496 -2.77 -2.87 -12.53
C THR A 496 -4.07 -2.25 -12.01
N VAL A 497 -4.84 -2.96 -11.18
CA VAL A 497 -6.18 -2.55 -10.75
C VAL A 497 -6.16 -1.52 -9.61
N GLU A 498 -7.27 -0.88 -9.32
CA GLU A 498 -7.45 0.17 -8.28
C GLU A 498 -6.48 1.36 -8.45
N GLY A 499 -6.24 1.75 -9.68
CA GLY A 499 -5.22 2.71 -10.07
C GLY A 499 -3.88 2.03 -10.33
N ALA A 500 -3.50 1.97 -11.60
CA ALA A 500 -2.24 1.37 -12.03
C ALA A 500 -1.04 1.97 -11.26
N ASN A 501 -0.09 1.15 -10.81
CA ASN A 501 1.04 1.62 -10.01
C ASN A 501 1.85 2.73 -10.72
N ILE A 502 1.96 2.69 -12.06
CA ILE A 502 2.62 3.76 -12.83
C ILE A 502 1.93 5.11 -12.60
N LEU A 503 0.60 5.15 -12.74
CA LEU A 503 -0.19 6.37 -12.47
C LEU A 503 -0.08 6.78 -11.00
N THR A 504 -0.29 5.83 -10.10
CA THR A 504 -0.30 6.08 -8.65
C THR A 504 1.02 6.69 -8.19
N ARG A 505 2.14 6.12 -8.60
CA ARG A 505 3.49 6.61 -8.27
C ARG A 505 3.76 7.98 -8.89
N SER A 506 3.40 8.18 -10.15
CA SER A 506 3.78 9.37 -10.91
C SER A 506 2.90 10.59 -10.61
N MET A 507 1.61 10.39 -10.30
CA MET A 507 0.64 11.47 -10.22
C MET A 507 -0.11 11.56 -8.88
N ILE A 508 -0.42 10.42 -8.23
CA ILE A 508 -1.29 10.44 -7.05
C ILE A 508 -0.47 10.71 -5.79
N ILE A 509 0.56 9.90 -5.50
CA ILE A 509 1.29 9.95 -4.22
C ILE A 509 1.85 11.34 -3.97
N TYR A 510 2.64 11.88 -4.90
CA TYR A 510 3.24 13.20 -4.72
C TYR A 510 2.34 14.33 -5.20
N GLY A 511 1.59 14.17 -6.29
CA GLY A 511 0.70 15.20 -6.82
C GLY A 511 -0.34 15.66 -5.79
N GLN A 512 -0.99 14.70 -5.11
CA GLN A 512 -1.87 15.02 -3.98
C GLN A 512 -1.08 15.29 -2.70
N GLY A 513 -0.01 14.53 -2.45
CA GLY A 513 0.83 14.67 -1.26
C GLY A 513 1.47 16.04 -1.14
N ALA A 514 1.99 16.63 -2.23
CA ALA A 514 2.58 17.94 -2.23
C ALA A 514 1.60 19.05 -1.81
N ILE A 515 0.33 18.93 -2.21
CA ILE A 515 -0.71 19.92 -1.87
C ILE A 515 -1.22 19.71 -0.45
N ARG A 516 -1.47 18.44 -0.06
CA ARG A 516 -2.15 18.11 1.20
C ARG A 516 -1.22 17.97 2.38
N CYS A 517 -0.07 17.30 2.20
CA CYS A 517 0.86 16.99 3.28
C CYS A 517 1.83 18.13 3.55
N HIS A 518 2.04 19.04 2.57
CA HIS A 518 2.87 20.20 2.78
C HIS A 518 2.15 21.22 3.68
N PRO A 519 2.78 21.70 4.78
CA PRO A 519 2.08 22.50 5.78
C PRO A 519 1.48 23.81 5.28
N TYR A 520 1.97 24.36 4.16
CA TYR A 520 1.63 25.72 3.71
C TYR A 520 1.04 25.81 2.31
N VAL A 521 1.25 24.84 1.43
CA VAL A 521 0.77 24.91 0.03
C VAL A 521 -0.75 25.02 -0.04
N LEU A 522 -1.47 24.14 0.66
CA LEU A 522 -2.95 24.21 0.68
C LEU A 522 -3.48 25.52 1.34
N PRO A 523 -2.96 25.98 2.49
CA PRO A 523 -3.31 27.29 3.05
C PRO A 523 -3.06 28.46 2.09
N GLU A 524 -1.97 28.47 1.35
CA GLU A 524 -1.68 29.51 0.34
C GLU A 524 -2.69 29.48 -0.81
N MET A 525 -3.03 28.30 -1.30
CA MET A 525 -4.03 28.12 -2.36
C MET A 525 -5.43 28.54 -1.91
N LEU A 526 -5.83 28.19 -0.68
CA LEU A 526 -7.11 28.59 -0.11
C LEU A 526 -7.17 30.11 0.07
N ALA A 527 -6.11 30.72 0.58
CA ALA A 527 -6.00 32.18 0.68
C ALA A 527 -6.11 32.85 -0.69
N ALA A 528 -5.48 32.30 -1.73
CA ALA A 528 -5.55 32.82 -3.09
C ALA A 528 -6.98 32.83 -3.68
N ASN A 529 -7.79 31.86 -3.29
CA ASN A 529 -9.18 31.68 -3.76
C ASN A 529 -10.24 32.28 -2.81
N HIS A 530 -9.83 32.92 -1.72
CA HIS A 530 -10.77 33.50 -0.76
C HIS A 530 -11.54 34.69 -1.38
N PRO A 531 -12.87 34.76 -1.20
CA PRO A 531 -13.70 35.81 -1.83
C PRO A 531 -13.40 37.21 -1.26
N ASP A 532 -13.12 37.33 0.03
CA ASP A 532 -12.71 38.59 0.67
C ASP A 532 -11.24 38.86 0.40
N LYS A 533 -10.95 39.92 -0.34
CA LYS A 533 -9.58 40.30 -0.76
C LYS A 533 -8.69 40.75 0.40
N GLU A 534 -9.25 41.35 1.45
CA GLU A 534 -8.47 41.78 2.61
C GLU A 534 -8.06 40.57 3.49
N GLN A 535 -9.01 39.69 3.77
CA GLN A 535 -8.76 38.45 4.48
C GLN A 535 -7.81 37.54 3.68
N ALA A 536 -8.01 37.42 2.38
CA ALA A 536 -7.12 36.70 1.47
C ALA A 536 -5.65 37.14 1.61
N LEU A 537 -5.41 38.46 1.63
CA LEU A 537 -4.06 39.01 1.77
C LEU A 537 -3.47 38.76 3.18
N LYS A 538 -4.29 38.81 4.23
CA LYS A 538 -3.85 38.52 5.61
C LYS A 538 -3.46 37.03 5.77
N ASP A 539 -4.27 36.13 5.24
CA ASP A 539 -4.04 34.70 5.33
C ASP A 539 -2.84 34.28 4.49
N PHE A 540 -2.72 34.84 3.29
CA PHE A 540 -1.57 34.60 2.43
C PHE A 540 -0.26 35.13 3.05
N ASP A 541 -0.26 36.34 3.66
CA ASP A 541 0.89 36.89 4.37
C ASP A 541 1.38 35.94 5.47
N LYS A 542 0.46 35.42 6.27
CA LYS A 542 0.78 34.45 7.34
C LYS A 542 1.33 33.15 6.76
N ALA A 543 0.70 32.60 5.73
CA ALA A 543 1.09 31.34 5.13
C ALA A 543 2.47 31.44 4.46
N VAL A 544 2.69 32.45 3.57
CA VAL A 544 3.94 32.55 2.80
C VAL A 544 5.16 32.83 3.66
N PHE A 545 5.07 33.67 4.71
CA PHE A 545 6.21 33.91 5.60
C PHE A 545 6.50 32.72 6.52
N SER A 546 5.48 31.96 6.90
CA SER A 546 5.66 30.68 7.59
C SER A 546 6.31 29.65 6.67
N HIS A 547 5.92 29.61 5.38
CA HIS A 547 6.50 28.76 4.36
C HIS A 547 7.98 29.10 4.10
N VAL A 548 8.34 30.36 3.96
CA VAL A 548 9.76 30.79 3.83
C VAL A 548 10.58 30.34 5.04
N GLY A 549 10.06 30.51 6.25
CA GLY A 549 10.70 30.01 7.47
C GLY A 549 10.86 28.48 7.48
N PHE A 550 9.87 27.75 6.97
CA PHE A 550 9.90 26.30 6.78
C PHE A 550 11.00 25.88 5.78
N ALA A 551 11.04 26.50 4.60
CA ALA A 551 12.03 26.20 3.57
C ALA A 551 13.46 26.45 4.06
N ILE A 552 13.71 27.60 4.71
CA ILE A 552 15.02 27.93 5.31
C ILE A 552 15.41 26.92 6.38
N SER A 553 14.45 26.55 7.25
CA SER A 553 14.68 25.55 8.29
C SER A 553 15.07 24.20 7.69
N ASN A 554 14.36 23.74 6.68
CA ASN A 554 14.64 22.46 6.04
C ASN A 554 15.93 22.47 5.22
N LEU A 555 16.31 23.59 4.60
CA LEU A 555 17.63 23.76 4.00
C LEU A 555 18.73 23.55 5.04
N VAL A 556 18.67 24.28 6.16
CA VAL A 556 19.68 24.19 7.22
C VAL A 556 19.70 22.79 7.85
N ARG A 557 18.54 22.19 8.07
CA ARG A 557 18.42 20.82 8.59
C ARG A 557 19.00 19.79 7.64
N SER A 558 18.65 19.87 6.34
CA SER A 558 19.17 18.97 5.31
C SER A 558 20.71 19.03 5.25
N PHE A 559 21.26 20.23 5.19
CA PHE A 559 22.72 20.42 5.15
C PHE A 559 23.41 19.93 6.43
N TRP A 560 22.92 20.36 7.61
CA TRP A 560 23.54 20.02 8.88
C TRP A 560 23.45 18.52 9.19
N LEU A 561 22.28 17.93 8.99
CA LEU A 561 22.09 16.50 9.20
C LEU A 561 22.85 15.66 8.15
N GLY A 562 22.95 16.16 6.92
CA GLY A 562 23.78 15.55 5.88
C GLY A 562 25.27 15.55 6.25
N LEU A 563 25.80 16.69 6.74
CA LEU A 563 27.19 16.84 7.14
C LEU A 563 27.56 16.01 8.38
N THR A 564 26.61 15.83 9.30
CA THR A 564 26.85 15.17 10.60
C THR A 564 26.36 13.71 10.65
N GLY A 565 25.93 13.13 9.51
CA GLY A 565 25.37 11.79 9.48
C GLY A 565 24.13 11.66 10.37
N ALA A 566 23.35 12.73 10.47
CA ALA A 566 22.11 12.86 11.26
C ALA A 566 22.27 12.72 12.79
N ARG A 567 23.49 12.63 13.32
CA ARG A 567 23.77 12.34 14.75
C ARG A 567 23.13 13.32 15.73
N PHE A 568 22.82 14.54 15.29
CA PHE A 568 22.19 15.59 16.12
C PHE A 568 20.65 15.65 15.97
N ALA A 569 20.04 14.81 15.15
CA ALA A 569 18.59 14.69 15.14
C ALA A 569 18.09 13.99 16.42
N SER A 570 16.92 14.40 16.89
CA SER A 570 16.28 13.76 18.05
C SER A 570 15.80 12.35 17.71
N ALA A 571 15.85 11.46 18.69
CA ALA A 571 15.28 10.12 18.61
C ALA A 571 14.52 9.80 19.91
N PRO A 572 13.40 9.08 19.84
CA PRO A 572 12.60 8.76 21.03
C PRO A 572 13.30 7.75 21.96
N TYR A 573 14.18 6.93 21.39
CA TYR A 573 14.91 5.88 22.12
C TYR A 573 16.43 6.02 21.95
N LYS A 574 17.19 5.49 22.93
CA LYS A 574 18.67 5.52 22.94
C LYS A 574 19.30 4.16 22.63
N ASP A 575 18.55 3.25 22.05
CA ASP A 575 18.97 1.91 21.70
C ASP A 575 19.42 1.75 20.25
N GLN A 576 19.44 0.52 19.74
CA GLN A 576 19.85 0.16 18.39
C GLN A 576 18.98 0.83 17.30
N THR A 577 17.76 1.29 17.63
CA THR A 577 16.87 1.97 16.69
C THR A 577 17.14 3.47 16.55
N LYS A 578 17.94 4.07 17.48
CA LYS A 578 18.24 5.50 17.51
C LYS A 578 18.66 6.06 16.17
N GLY A 579 19.63 5.41 15.54
CA GLY A 579 20.19 5.86 14.26
C GLY A 579 19.16 5.92 13.14
N TYR A 580 18.19 5.00 13.13
CA TYR A 580 17.13 4.98 12.14
C TYR A 580 16.18 6.18 12.26
N TYR A 581 15.72 6.52 13.46
CA TYR A 581 14.93 7.74 13.69
C TYR A 581 15.66 9.01 13.25
N GLN A 582 16.96 9.05 13.51
CA GLN A 582 17.81 10.18 13.12
C GLN A 582 17.93 10.30 11.60
N GLN A 583 18.19 9.20 10.90
CA GLN A 583 18.27 9.19 9.43
C GLN A 583 16.91 9.47 8.78
N LEU A 584 15.81 8.93 9.30
CA LEU A 584 14.47 9.24 8.79
C LEU A 584 14.12 10.72 8.98
N SER A 585 14.56 11.36 10.07
CA SER A 585 14.38 12.81 10.26
C SER A 585 15.20 13.61 9.24
N ARG A 586 16.40 13.15 8.87
CA ARG A 586 17.19 13.74 7.77
C ARG A 586 16.50 13.61 6.44
N LEU A 587 16.03 12.40 6.10
CA LEU A 587 15.31 12.14 4.84
C LEU A 587 14.00 12.94 4.74
N SER A 588 13.30 13.14 5.85
CA SER A 588 12.13 14.01 5.94
C SER A 588 12.48 15.48 5.64
N ALA A 589 13.58 16.00 6.23
CA ALA A 589 14.04 17.35 5.93
C ALA A 589 14.45 17.49 4.45
N ASN A 590 15.09 16.47 3.89
CA ASN A 590 15.45 16.42 2.48
C ASN A 590 14.21 16.43 1.58
N LEU A 591 13.18 15.64 1.90
CA LEU A 591 11.93 15.62 1.17
C LEU A 591 11.26 17.00 1.17
N ALA A 592 11.11 17.59 2.34
CA ALA A 592 10.49 18.92 2.49
C ALA A 592 11.25 19.99 1.69
N PHE A 593 12.55 20.08 1.87
CA PHE A 593 13.39 21.05 1.15
C PHE A 593 13.38 20.84 -0.37
N LEU A 594 13.53 19.60 -0.85
CA LEU A 594 13.51 19.29 -2.28
C LEU A 594 12.14 19.54 -2.92
N SER A 595 11.05 19.35 -2.15
CA SER A 595 9.69 19.66 -2.59
C SER A 595 9.49 21.15 -2.80
N ASP A 596 9.93 21.99 -1.85
CA ASP A 596 9.90 23.46 -1.98
C ASP A 596 10.70 23.92 -3.19
N MET A 597 11.89 23.38 -3.38
CA MET A 597 12.74 23.71 -4.50
C MET A 597 12.15 23.27 -5.85
N ALA A 598 11.51 22.09 -5.90
CA ALA A 598 10.85 21.61 -7.10
C ALA A 598 9.62 22.47 -7.44
N MET A 599 8.77 22.79 -6.46
CA MET A 599 7.61 23.67 -6.65
C MET A 599 8.01 25.09 -7.02
N GLY A 600 9.00 25.67 -6.33
CA GLY A 600 9.45 27.04 -6.57
C GLY A 600 10.18 27.23 -7.90
N THR A 601 10.87 26.20 -8.41
CA THR A 601 11.62 26.29 -9.68
C THR A 601 10.85 25.84 -10.90
N LEU A 602 9.91 24.90 -10.75
CA LEU A 602 9.15 24.32 -11.86
C LEU A 602 7.72 24.84 -11.94
N GLY A 603 7.15 25.34 -10.84
CA GLY A 603 5.78 25.85 -10.81
C GLY A 603 4.79 24.85 -11.40
N GLY A 604 3.91 25.32 -12.29
CA GLY A 604 2.92 24.48 -12.98
C GLY A 604 3.50 23.38 -13.87
N GLU A 605 4.77 23.49 -14.30
CA GLU A 605 5.42 22.44 -15.08
C GLU A 605 5.63 21.14 -14.28
N LEU A 606 5.64 21.22 -12.95
CA LEU A 606 5.81 20.06 -12.08
C LEU A 606 4.73 19.00 -12.33
N LYS A 607 3.50 19.39 -12.67
CA LYS A 607 2.43 18.46 -13.08
C LYS A 607 2.82 17.59 -14.29
N ARG A 608 3.65 18.12 -15.20
CA ARG A 608 4.12 17.41 -16.40
C ARG A 608 5.47 16.75 -16.23
N LYS A 609 6.20 17.08 -15.16
CA LYS A 609 7.49 16.47 -14.82
C LYS A 609 7.30 15.27 -13.90
N GLU A 610 6.49 14.31 -14.34
CA GLU A 610 6.06 13.13 -13.57
C GLU A 610 7.20 12.36 -12.92
N ARG A 611 8.39 12.29 -13.56
CA ARG A 611 9.57 11.61 -12.97
C ARG A 611 10.11 12.33 -11.75
N VAL A 612 10.01 13.66 -11.71
CA VAL A 612 10.37 14.46 -10.53
C VAL A 612 9.39 14.16 -9.39
N SER A 613 8.09 14.23 -9.70
CA SER A 613 7.00 13.89 -8.76
C SER A 613 7.12 12.47 -8.24
N ALA A 614 7.38 11.49 -9.13
CA ALA A 614 7.52 10.09 -8.75
C ALA A 614 8.67 9.88 -7.76
N ARG A 615 9.85 10.47 -8.00
CA ARG A 615 11.01 10.33 -7.09
C ARG A 615 10.76 10.95 -5.72
N LEU A 616 10.11 12.12 -5.67
CA LEU A 616 9.70 12.73 -4.40
C LEU A 616 8.64 11.88 -3.69
N GLY A 617 7.69 11.31 -4.44
CA GLY A 617 6.72 10.35 -3.94
C GLY A 617 7.35 9.08 -3.40
N ASP A 618 8.40 8.57 -4.04
CA ASP A 618 9.15 7.41 -3.55
C ASP A 618 9.81 7.71 -2.20
N VAL A 619 10.40 8.90 -2.02
CA VAL A 619 10.99 9.29 -0.72
C VAL A 619 9.92 9.30 0.37
N LEU A 620 8.76 9.93 0.13
CA LEU A 620 7.64 9.93 1.08
C LEU A 620 7.16 8.51 1.40
N SER A 621 7.05 7.67 0.39
CA SER A 621 6.62 6.29 0.52
C SER A 621 7.59 5.47 1.37
N GLN A 622 8.89 5.57 1.13
CA GLN A 622 9.88 4.84 1.92
C GLN A 622 9.94 5.35 3.36
N LEU A 623 9.73 6.64 3.60
CA LEU A 623 9.59 7.20 4.95
C LEU A 623 8.38 6.60 5.68
N TYR A 624 7.23 6.49 5.00
CA TYR A 624 6.03 5.86 5.56
C TYR A 624 6.27 4.39 5.91
N LEU A 625 6.81 3.62 4.98
CA LEU A 625 7.10 2.20 5.18
C LEU A 625 8.11 1.98 6.34
N ALA A 626 9.18 2.76 6.38
CA ALA A 626 10.20 2.65 7.44
C ALA A 626 9.64 3.05 8.82
N SER A 627 8.86 4.13 8.89
CA SER A 627 8.23 4.55 10.15
C SER A 627 7.20 3.52 10.65
N SER A 628 6.48 2.87 9.74
CA SER A 628 5.57 1.77 10.07
C SER A 628 6.33 0.57 10.67
N ALA A 629 7.50 0.23 10.13
CA ALA A 629 8.33 -0.85 10.67
C ALA A 629 8.83 -0.55 12.10
N LEU A 630 9.23 0.71 12.35
CA LEU A 630 9.62 1.17 13.71
C LEU A 630 8.42 1.11 14.68
N LYS A 631 7.24 1.52 14.21
CA LYS A 631 6.01 1.43 15.01
C LYS A 631 5.68 -0.01 15.37
N ARG A 632 5.70 -0.93 14.38
CA ARG A 632 5.49 -2.36 14.60
C ARG A 632 6.44 -2.93 15.66
N TYR A 633 7.73 -2.63 15.54
CA TYR A 633 8.73 -3.10 16.50
C TYR A 633 8.41 -2.64 17.93
N GLN A 634 7.97 -1.39 18.08
CA GLN A 634 7.54 -0.85 19.35
C GLN A 634 6.28 -1.54 19.88
N ASP A 635 5.28 -1.74 19.02
CA ASP A 635 3.98 -2.32 19.36
C ASP A 635 4.08 -3.80 19.77
N GLU A 636 4.98 -4.54 19.13
CA GLU A 636 5.26 -5.95 19.42
C GLU A 636 6.22 -6.14 20.62
N GLY A 637 6.46 -5.08 21.40
CA GLY A 637 7.24 -5.13 22.65
C GLY A 637 8.74 -5.17 22.45
N ARG A 638 9.25 -4.67 21.31
CA ARG A 638 10.68 -4.49 21.01
C ARG A 638 11.51 -5.77 21.15
N GLN A 639 11.00 -6.84 20.54
CA GLN A 639 11.60 -8.18 20.60
C GLN A 639 12.98 -8.19 19.95
N GLN A 640 14.02 -8.54 20.72
CA GLN A 640 15.40 -8.60 20.21
C GLN A 640 15.56 -9.58 19.04
N ALA A 641 14.80 -10.68 19.06
CA ALA A 641 14.82 -11.68 18.00
C ALA A 641 14.29 -11.17 16.65
N ASP A 642 13.49 -10.07 16.64
CA ASP A 642 12.94 -9.48 15.43
C ASP A 642 13.87 -8.42 14.80
N LEU A 643 14.96 -8.06 15.49
CA LEU A 643 15.90 -7.04 15.01
C LEU A 643 16.46 -7.31 13.62
N PRO A 644 16.83 -8.52 13.22
CA PRO A 644 17.32 -8.75 11.86
C PRO A 644 16.28 -8.35 10.79
N LEU A 645 14.99 -8.65 11.01
CA LEU A 645 13.91 -8.27 10.11
C LEU A 645 13.73 -6.75 10.07
N LEU A 646 13.73 -6.11 11.23
CA LEU A 646 13.62 -4.64 11.34
C LEU A 646 14.81 -3.95 10.66
N HIS A 647 16.03 -4.39 10.94
CA HIS A 647 17.24 -3.80 10.36
C HIS A 647 17.23 -3.93 8.84
N TRP A 648 16.87 -5.10 8.32
CA TRP A 648 16.76 -5.31 6.89
C TRP A 648 15.73 -4.37 6.25
N ALA A 649 14.53 -4.31 6.83
CA ALA A 649 13.43 -3.48 6.35
C ALA A 649 13.79 -1.99 6.31
N LEU A 650 14.45 -1.49 7.38
CA LEU A 650 14.84 -0.08 7.48
C LEU A 650 15.99 0.27 6.55
N GLN A 651 17.00 -0.60 6.43
CA GLN A 651 18.13 -0.35 5.53
C GLN A 651 17.68 -0.35 4.06
N ASP A 652 16.83 -1.31 3.65
CA ASP A 652 16.25 -1.35 2.31
C ASP A 652 15.44 -0.08 2.00
N ALA A 653 14.56 0.32 2.91
CA ALA A 653 13.72 1.51 2.70
C ALA A 653 14.54 2.80 2.65
N MET A 654 15.49 3.00 3.57
CA MET A 654 16.34 4.20 3.59
C MET A 654 17.27 4.27 2.39
N PHE A 655 17.83 3.14 1.96
CA PHE A 655 18.63 3.06 0.74
C PHE A 655 17.82 3.49 -0.48
N LYS A 656 16.59 2.96 -0.64
CA LYS A 656 15.68 3.33 -1.74
C LYS A 656 15.29 4.79 -1.71
N ALA A 657 15.06 5.37 -0.52
CA ALA A 657 14.77 6.79 -0.37
C ALA A 657 15.97 7.64 -0.83
N GLN A 658 17.18 7.28 -0.41
CA GLN A 658 18.40 7.97 -0.84
C GLN A 658 18.68 7.80 -2.34
N GLU A 659 18.40 6.65 -2.91
CA GLU A 659 18.52 6.37 -4.35
C GLU A 659 17.56 7.27 -5.14
N ALA A 660 16.30 7.40 -4.71
CA ALA A 660 15.33 8.31 -5.32
C ALA A 660 15.77 9.78 -5.25
N ILE A 661 16.35 10.21 -4.13
CA ILE A 661 16.94 11.56 -3.98
C ILE A 661 18.12 11.75 -4.96
N ASP A 662 19.05 10.82 -5.02
CA ASP A 662 20.22 10.91 -5.92
C ASP A 662 19.79 10.95 -7.39
N GLU A 663 18.80 10.13 -7.78
CA GLU A 663 18.23 10.16 -9.13
C GLU A 663 17.51 11.48 -9.43
N LEU A 664 16.78 12.05 -8.46
CA LEU A 664 16.16 13.36 -8.59
C LEU A 664 17.18 14.43 -8.88
N LEU A 665 18.24 14.48 -8.08
CA LEU A 665 19.30 15.49 -8.16
C LEU A 665 20.09 15.41 -9.48
N ARG A 666 20.41 14.19 -9.93
CA ARG A 666 21.10 13.97 -11.22
C ARG A 666 20.25 14.34 -12.43
N ASN A 667 18.95 14.22 -12.34
CA ASN A 667 18.00 14.45 -13.42
C ASN A 667 17.15 15.70 -13.20
N PHE A 668 17.56 16.60 -12.31
CA PHE A 668 16.84 17.85 -12.10
C PHE A 668 16.85 18.67 -13.39
N PRO A 669 15.71 19.27 -13.83
CA PRO A 669 15.62 19.94 -15.13
C PRO A 669 16.70 21.01 -15.37
N ASN A 670 17.05 21.76 -14.34
CA ASN A 670 18.20 22.67 -14.38
C ASN A 670 19.40 22.03 -13.68
N ARG A 671 20.43 21.69 -14.42
CA ARG A 671 21.64 21.02 -13.93
C ARG A 671 22.35 21.79 -12.80
N TRP A 672 22.41 23.12 -12.88
CA TRP A 672 23.09 23.93 -11.87
C TRP A 672 22.35 23.94 -10.55
N ILE A 673 21.00 23.99 -10.61
CA ILE A 673 20.15 23.84 -9.43
C ILE A 673 20.34 22.44 -8.85
N GLY A 674 20.32 21.39 -9.68
CA GLY A 674 20.56 20.03 -9.23
C GLY A 674 21.90 19.85 -8.50
N LEU A 675 22.98 20.46 -9.00
CA LEU A 675 24.28 20.43 -8.34
C LEU A 675 24.28 21.19 -7.01
N ALA A 676 23.65 22.36 -6.95
CA ALA A 676 23.53 23.15 -5.73
C ALA A 676 22.71 22.40 -4.66
N LEU A 677 21.58 21.81 -5.05
CA LEU A 677 20.75 20.98 -4.18
C LEU A 677 21.53 19.76 -3.66
N ARG A 678 22.34 19.13 -4.53
CA ARG A 678 23.19 18.01 -4.14
C ARG A 678 24.17 18.38 -3.03
N ALA A 679 24.81 19.54 -3.13
CA ALA A 679 25.74 20.03 -2.13
C ALA A 679 25.07 20.26 -0.76
N VAL A 680 23.77 20.58 -0.75
CA VAL A 680 22.99 20.74 0.48
C VAL A 680 22.52 19.40 1.05
N VAL A 681 21.92 18.55 0.21
CA VAL A 681 21.21 17.34 0.65
C VAL A 681 22.14 16.16 0.87
N LEU A 682 23.18 16.04 0.03
CA LEU A 682 24.20 14.98 0.07
C LEU A 682 25.63 15.56 0.12
N PRO A 683 25.97 16.40 1.11
CA PRO A 683 27.25 17.11 1.15
C PRO A 683 28.47 16.16 1.18
N LEU A 684 28.34 14.99 1.77
CA LEU A 684 29.34 13.92 1.83
C LEU A 684 29.07 12.77 0.88
N GLY A 685 28.11 12.94 -0.05
CA GLY A 685 27.68 11.87 -0.95
C GLY A 685 26.66 10.93 -0.35
N ARG A 686 26.54 9.73 -0.93
CA ARG A 686 25.62 8.67 -0.46
C ARG A 686 26.27 7.92 0.70
N ASP A 687 25.54 7.75 1.78
CA ASP A 687 26.01 7.13 3.01
C ASP A 687 25.06 6.05 3.58
N LEU A 688 23.89 5.85 2.95
CA LEU A 688 22.96 4.79 3.31
C LEU A 688 23.15 3.60 2.35
N ASN A 689 23.37 2.42 2.92
CA ASN A 689 23.67 1.20 2.20
C ASN A 689 22.52 0.20 2.23
N ARG A 690 22.51 -0.71 1.26
CA ARG A 690 21.64 -1.89 1.28
C ARG A 690 21.98 -2.79 2.48
N PRO A 691 21.04 -3.68 2.89
CA PRO A 691 21.38 -4.75 3.80
C PRO A 691 22.65 -5.50 3.38
N CYS A 692 23.48 -5.87 4.33
CA CYS A 692 24.71 -6.62 4.06
C CYS A 692 24.46 -8.14 4.14
N ASP A 693 25.36 -8.92 3.54
CA ASP A 693 25.28 -10.37 3.45
C ASP A 693 25.07 -11.05 4.82
N LYS A 694 25.74 -10.54 5.87
CA LYS A 694 25.55 -11.05 7.23
C LYS A 694 24.11 -10.84 7.73
N LEU A 695 23.47 -9.73 7.38
CA LEU A 695 22.10 -9.45 7.75
C LEU A 695 21.14 -10.32 6.94
N ASP A 696 21.42 -10.51 5.64
CA ASP A 696 20.65 -11.43 4.80
C ASP A 696 20.69 -12.84 5.35
N GLN A 697 21.85 -13.33 5.75
CA GLN A 697 22.00 -14.62 6.40
C GLN A 697 21.18 -14.74 7.69
N GLN A 698 21.16 -13.68 8.52
CA GLN A 698 20.38 -13.68 9.77
C GLN A 698 18.88 -13.78 9.49
N VAL A 699 18.38 -13.00 8.53
CA VAL A 699 16.96 -13.04 8.14
C VAL A 699 16.61 -14.40 7.53
N ALA A 700 17.45 -14.91 6.62
CA ALA A 700 17.23 -16.22 6.00
C ALA A 700 17.14 -17.36 7.04
N ARG A 701 17.98 -17.34 8.06
CA ARG A 701 17.94 -18.33 9.15
C ARG A 701 16.67 -18.25 9.99
N LEU A 702 16.15 -17.04 10.24
CA LEU A 702 14.88 -16.87 10.94
C LEU A 702 13.71 -17.51 10.18
N LEU A 703 13.70 -17.44 8.87
CA LEU A 703 12.64 -18.07 8.06
C LEU A 703 12.72 -19.60 8.03
N GLN A 704 13.92 -20.14 8.20
CA GLN A 704 14.20 -21.58 8.13
C GLN A 704 14.03 -22.32 9.46
N THR A 705 13.72 -21.62 10.54
CA THR A 705 13.69 -22.19 11.89
C THR A 705 12.39 -21.79 12.60
N PRO A 706 11.60 -22.75 13.07
CA PRO A 706 10.43 -22.47 13.91
C PRO A 706 10.82 -21.59 15.10
N SER A 707 10.12 -20.50 15.30
CA SER A 707 10.40 -19.54 16.37
C SER A 707 9.22 -18.57 16.55
N GLU A 708 9.15 -17.91 17.72
CA GLU A 708 8.15 -16.89 17.97
C GLU A 708 8.23 -15.71 16.98
N THR A 709 9.44 -15.37 16.52
CA THR A 709 9.63 -14.35 15.46
C THR A 709 8.97 -14.77 14.14
N ARG A 710 9.17 -16.04 13.75
CA ARG A 710 8.56 -16.60 12.55
C ARG A 710 7.03 -16.68 12.68
N ASN A 711 6.54 -17.06 13.86
CA ASN A 711 5.11 -17.08 14.18
C ASN A 711 4.48 -15.67 14.13
N ARG A 712 5.14 -14.65 14.71
CA ARG A 712 4.68 -13.25 14.62
C ARG A 712 4.68 -12.73 13.20
N LEU A 713 5.71 -13.04 12.42
CA LEU A 713 5.82 -12.62 11.02
C LEU A 713 4.63 -13.10 10.19
N ALA A 714 4.18 -14.32 10.43
CA ALA A 714 3.14 -15.01 9.65
C ALA A 714 1.80 -15.11 10.40
N LYS A 715 1.62 -14.36 11.47
CA LYS A 715 0.39 -14.38 12.28
C LYS A 715 -0.86 -14.23 11.41
N GLY A 716 -1.86 -15.10 11.67
CA GLY A 716 -3.16 -15.06 11.04
C GLY A 716 -3.24 -15.78 9.68
N GLN A 717 -2.27 -16.60 9.31
CA GLN A 717 -2.31 -17.42 8.09
C GLN A 717 -2.99 -18.78 8.32
N TYR A 718 -3.53 -19.37 7.24
CA TYR A 718 -4.12 -20.71 7.27
C TYR A 718 -3.02 -21.78 7.15
N LEU A 719 -2.73 -22.47 8.26
CA LEU A 719 -1.63 -23.43 8.39
C LEU A 719 -2.06 -24.78 8.96
N THR A 720 -3.35 -25.09 8.92
CA THR A 720 -3.89 -26.37 9.40
C THR A 720 -3.24 -27.53 8.67
N ARG A 721 -2.73 -28.51 9.43
CA ARG A 721 -1.96 -29.66 8.92
C ARG A 721 -2.89 -30.77 8.47
N GLU A 722 -3.54 -30.57 7.35
CA GLU A 722 -4.49 -31.52 6.79
C GLU A 722 -4.25 -31.75 5.29
N GLU A 723 -4.80 -32.85 4.79
CA GLU A 723 -4.77 -33.17 3.38
C GLU A 723 -5.46 -32.05 2.59
N GLY A 724 -4.84 -31.63 1.48
CA GLY A 724 -5.35 -30.50 0.68
C GLY A 724 -4.77 -29.14 1.05
N ASN A 725 -4.12 -28.98 2.21
CA ASN A 725 -3.40 -27.74 2.54
C ASN A 725 -1.88 -27.90 2.36
N PRO A 726 -1.31 -27.53 1.20
CA PRO A 726 0.12 -27.71 0.93
C PRO A 726 1.02 -26.90 1.87
N PHE A 727 0.55 -25.76 2.39
CA PHE A 727 1.31 -24.96 3.35
C PHE A 727 1.37 -25.61 4.74
N GLY A 728 0.25 -26.15 5.22
CA GLY A 728 0.22 -26.86 6.50
C GLY A 728 1.10 -28.12 6.48
N LEU A 729 1.06 -28.85 5.36
CA LEU A 729 1.92 -30.03 5.15
C LEU A 729 3.39 -29.65 5.02
N LEU A 730 3.72 -28.51 4.44
CA LEU A 730 5.08 -27.98 4.36
C LEU A 730 5.65 -27.63 5.74
N GLU A 731 4.84 -27.01 6.61
CA GLU A 731 5.21 -26.75 8.00
C GLU A 731 5.42 -28.04 8.80
N GLN A 732 4.57 -29.04 8.59
CA GLN A 732 4.76 -30.37 9.19
C GLN A 732 6.07 -31.01 8.72
N ALA A 733 6.37 -30.96 7.42
CA ALA A 733 7.60 -31.49 6.87
C ALA A 733 8.85 -30.78 7.42
N LEU A 734 8.77 -29.47 7.68
CA LEU A 734 9.84 -28.72 8.34
C LEU A 734 10.11 -29.26 9.74
N ASP A 735 9.07 -29.46 10.54
CA ASP A 735 9.21 -30.02 11.89
C ASP A 735 9.78 -31.44 11.87
N ASP A 736 9.26 -32.29 10.99
CA ASP A 736 9.75 -33.69 10.84
C ASP A 736 11.25 -33.74 10.44
N VAL A 737 11.66 -32.91 9.47
CA VAL A 737 13.06 -32.86 9.01
C VAL A 737 13.98 -32.32 10.09
N LEU A 738 13.56 -31.29 10.83
CA LEU A 738 14.36 -30.76 11.94
C LEU A 738 14.51 -31.74 13.08
N ALA A 739 13.45 -32.48 13.42
CA ALA A 739 13.51 -33.55 14.44
C ALA A 739 14.41 -34.73 14.00
N ALA A 740 14.48 -35.02 12.71
CA ALA A 740 15.33 -36.07 12.14
C ALA A 740 16.82 -35.68 12.04
N GLU A 741 17.18 -34.42 11.96
CA GLU A 741 18.57 -33.96 11.77
C GLU A 741 19.55 -34.47 12.84
N PRO A 742 19.26 -34.40 14.16
CA PRO A 742 20.16 -34.94 15.18
C PRO A 742 20.42 -36.45 15.03
N LEU A 743 19.38 -37.22 14.65
CA LEU A 743 19.46 -38.63 14.41
C LEU A 743 20.31 -38.97 13.19
N PHE A 744 20.11 -38.22 12.11
CA PHE A 744 20.95 -38.29 10.91
C PHE A 744 22.42 -38.02 11.23
N GLU A 745 22.72 -36.97 12.02
CA GLU A 745 24.09 -36.68 12.44
C GLU A 745 24.69 -37.73 13.35
N LYS A 746 23.87 -38.30 14.24
CA LYS A 746 24.27 -39.41 15.13
C LYS A 746 24.75 -40.60 14.32
N VAL A 747 24.02 -41.03 13.29
CA VAL A 747 24.40 -42.11 12.39
C VAL A 747 25.66 -41.75 11.60
N CYS A 748 25.76 -40.53 11.08
CA CYS A 748 26.94 -40.08 10.31
C CYS A 748 28.22 -39.94 11.14
N LYS A 749 28.14 -39.82 12.45
CA LYS A 749 29.28 -39.74 13.38
C LYS A 749 29.73 -41.13 13.85
N ALA A 750 28.89 -42.15 13.70
CA ALA A 750 29.20 -43.49 14.10
C ALA A 750 30.12 -44.18 13.07
N ASP A 751 31.25 -44.73 13.54
CA ASP A 751 32.19 -45.61 12.83
C ASP A 751 32.45 -45.35 11.35
N GLY A 752 32.99 -44.15 11.03
CA GLY A 752 33.55 -43.87 9.71
C GLY A 752 32.56 -43.81 8.57
N ILE A 753 31.26 -43.68 8.83
CA ILE A 753 30.26 -43.42 7.81
C ILE A 753 30.50 -42.00 7.27
N LYS A 754 31.09 -41.88 6.09
CA LYS A 754 31.17 -40.60 5.37
C LYS A 754 29.78 -40.08 5.20
N ARG A 755 29.54 -38.82 5.49
CA ARG A 755 28.24 -38.16 5.39
C ARG A 755 27.54 -38.54 4.07
N PRO A 756 26.57 -39.47 4.10
CA PRO A 756 26.00 -39.98 2.87
C PRO A 756 25.01 -38.97 2.29
N PHE A 757 25.01 -38.88 0.97
CA PHE A 757 23.88 -38.28 0.24
C PHE A 757 22.83 -39.38 0.05
N MET A 758 22.17 -39.72 1.15
CA MET A 758 21.18 -40.79 1.19
C MET A 758 19.81 -40.26 1.62
N ALA A 759 18.78 -40.97 1.17
CA ALA A 759 17.45 -40.82 1.70
C ALA A 759 17.43 -41.22 3.20
N LEU A 760 16.60 -40.55 4.00
CA LEU A 760 16.56 -40.72 5.47
C LEU A 760 16.10 -42.14 5.88
N ASP A 761 15.27 -42.81 5.07
CA ASP A 761 14.86 -44.19 5.24
C ASP A 761 16.08 -45.14 5.20
N LYS A 762 17.00 -44.99 4.25
CA LYS A 762 18.24 -45.75 4.18
C LYS A 762 19.17 -45.47 5.36
N VAL A 763 19.19 -44.21 5.81
CA VAL A 763 19.95 -43.84 7.02
C VAL A 763 19.35 -44.50 8.26
N ALA A 764 18.02 -44.62 8.33
CA ALA A 764 17.32 -45.35 9.39
C ALA A 764 17.74 -46.83 9.42
N ASP A 765 17.79 -47.49 8.24
CA ASP A 765 18.18 -48.90 8.14
C ASP A 765 19.66 -49.14 8.56
N ILE A 766 20.56 -48.27 8.12
CA ILE A 766 21.98 -48.31 8.53
C ILE A 766 22.12 -48.12 10.05
N GLY A 767 21.43 -47.13 10.62
CA GLY A 767 21.47 -46.81 12.04
C GLY A 767 20.94 -47.94 12.93
N LEU A 768 19.85 -48.60 12.48
CA LEU A 768 19.34 -49.82 13.16
C LEU A 768 20.33 -50.99 13.09
N ALA A 769 20.85 -51.27 11.89
CA ALA A 769 21.81 -52.36 11.70
C ALA A 769 23.09 -52.14 12.53
N ALA A 770 23.54 -50.93 12.69
CA ALA A 770 24.68 -50.55 13.51
C ALA A 770 24.38 -50.42 15.02
N GLY A 771 23.13 -50.63 15.45
CA GLY A 771 22.74 -50.47 16.86
C GLY A 771 22.83 -49.00 17.38
N VAL A 772 22.91 -48.02 16.49
CA VAL A 772 23.06 -46.61 16.81
C VAL A 772 21.69 -45.97 17.07
N LEU A 773 20.66 -46.46 16.39
CA LEU A 773 19.28 -45.96 16.48
C LEU A 773 18.36 -46.99 17.16
N THR A 774 17.38 -46.50 17.88
CA THR A 774 16.22 -47.26 18.31
C THR A 774 15.21 -47.42 17.17
N GLN A 775 14.25 -48.36 17.32
CA GLN A 775 13.15 -48.48 16.35
C GLN A 775 12.35 -47.18 16.18
N SER A 776 12.07 -46.48 17.29
CA SER A 776 11.37 -45.18 17.27
C SER A 776 12.16 -44.09 16.53
N ASP A 777 13.50 -44.05 16.70
CA ASP A 777 14.38 -43.13 15.96
C ASP A 777 14.32 -43.40 14.45
N ALA A 778 14.32 -44.66 14.05
CA ALA A 778 14.23 -45.08 12.65
C ALA A 778 12.86 -44.73 12.03
N GLU A 779 11.79 -44.92 12.79
CA GLU A 779 10.43 -44.49 12.37
C GLU A 779 10.34 -43.00 12.16
N LEU A 780 10.95 -42.19 13.03
CA LEU A 780 11.02 -40.72 12.85
C LEU A 780 11.78 -40.35 11.56
N LEU A 781 12.91 -40.96 11.28
CA LEU A 781 13.66 -40.75 10.04
C LEU A 781 12.84 -41.13 8.80
N ARG A 782 12.13 -42.27 8.83
CA ARG A 782 11.26 -42.68 7.71
C ARG A 782 10.08 -41.72 7.51
N ARG A 783 9.43 -41.28 8.60
CA ARG A 783 8.38 -40.28 8.52
C ARG A 783 8.89 -38.98 7.93
N ALA A 784 10.04 -38.48 8.37
CA ALA A 784 10.66 -37.29 7.84
C ALA A 784 11.00 -37.42 6.34
N GLU A 785 11.40 -38.64 5.88
CA GLU A 785 11.63 -38.86 4.44
C GLU A 785 10.34 -38.77 3.62
N ILE A 786 9.25 -39.37 4.12
CA ILE A 786 7.94 -39.31 3.46
C ILE A 786 7.47 -37.85 3.35
N SER A 787 7.51 -37.10 4.46
CA SER A 787 7.14 -35.67 4.49
C SER A 787 8.02 -34.84 3.56
N ARG A 788 9.33 -35.08 3.54
CA ARG A 788 10.30 -34.40 2.67
C ARG A 788 10.02 -34.67 1.19
N LEU A 789 9.83 -35.94 0.81
CA LEU A 789 9.55 -36.32 -0.58
C LEU A 789 8.24 -35.73 -1.06
N ARG A 790 7.18 -35.79 -0.24
CA ARG A 790 5.90 -35.15 -0.57
C ARG A 790 6.07 -33.65 -0.86
N THR A 791 6.87 -32.96 -0.06
CA THR A 791 7.13 -31.52 -0.22
C THR A 791 7.87 -31.19 -1.50
N ILE A 792 8.88 -31.97 -1.88
CA ILE A 792 9.74 -31.68 -3.03
C ILE A 792 9.22 -32.25 -4.36
N ASN A 793 8.26 -33.16 -4.32
CA ASN A 793 7.64 -33.72 -5.52
C ASN A 793 6.89 -32.66 -6.31
N VAL A 794 6.81 -32.90 -7.61
CA VAL A 794 5.96 -32.16 -8.55
C VAL A 794 4.84 -33.06 -9.03
N ASP A 795 3.74 -32.44 -9.46
CA ASP A 795 2.62 -33.16 -10.05
C ASP A 795 2.97 -33.58 -11.48
N ASP A 796 2.44 -34.73 -11.89
CA ASP A 796 2.44 -35.24 -13.25
C ASP A 796 1.03 -35.74 -13.60
N PHE A 797 0.67 -35.70 -14.86
CA PHE A 797 -0.67 -35.95 -15.36
C PHE A 797 -0.63 -36.91 -16.53
N ASP A 798 -1.67 -37.70 -16.67
CA ASP A 798 -1.93 -38.35 -17.94
C ASP A 798 -2.19 -37.26 -19.00
N PRO A 799 -1.63 -37.39 -20.22
CA PRO A 799 -1.80 -36.38 -21.28
C PRO A 799 -3.25 -35.97 -21.52
N ILE A 800 -4.21 -36.88 -21.35
CA ILE A 800 -5.64 -36.57 -21.54
C ILE A 800 -6.17 -35.62 -20.48
N ASP A 801 -5.62 -35.62 -19.27
CA ASP A 801 -6.06 -34.73 -18.17
C ASP A 801 -5.66 -33.29 -18.41
N LEU A 802 -4.71 -33.02 -19.30
CA LEU A 802 -4.26 -31.69 -19.70
C LEU A 802 -5.10 -31.09 -20.83
N VAL A 803 -6.01 -31.86 -21.45
CA VAL A 803 -6.84 -31.40 -22.53
C VAL A 803 -8.09 -30.70 -22.01
N ALA A 804 -8.27 -29.43 -22.36
CA ALA A 804 -9.41 -28.62 -21.95
C ALA A 804 -10.78 -29.20 -22.38
N ASN A 805 -10.80 -29.97 -23.50
CA ASN A 805 -11.99 -30.63 -23.98
C ASN A 805 -11.70 -32.11 -24.29
N LYS A 806 -11.88 -32.96 -23.29
CA LYS A 806 -11.66 -34.41 -23.37
C LYS A 806 -12.42 -35.08 -24.55
N LYS A 807 -13.62 -34.62 -24.87
CA LYS A 807 -14.43 -35.16 -26.00
C LYS A 807 -13.77 -34.91 -27.36
N LEU A 808 -13.15 -33.72 -27.52
CA LEU A 808 -12.40 -33.42 -28.75
C LEU A 808 -11.11 -34.23 -28.83
N PHE A 809 -10.45 -34.50 -27.75
CA PHE A 809 -9.28 -35.34 -27.66
C PHE A 809 -9.63 -36.80 -28.03
N GLU A 810 -10.67 -37.36 -27.41
CA GLU A 810 -11.17 -38.71 -27.72
C GLU A 810 -11.57 -38.90 -29.21
N ALA A 811 -12.11 -37.86 -29.83
CA ALA A 811 -12.49 -37.83 -31.22
C ALA A 811 -11.33 -37.60 -32.20
N SER A 812 -10.15 -37.24 -31.73
CA SER A 812 -8.99 -36.94 -32.54
C SER A 812 -8.19 -38.20 -32.88
N ALA A 813 -7.63 -38.25 -34.10
CA ALA A 813 -6.74 -39.34 -34.54
C ALA A 813 -5.44 -39.46 -33.66
N TYR A 814 -5.16 -38.53 -32.83
CA TYR A 814 -4.04 -38.51 -31.86
C TYR A 814 -4.18 -39.63 -30.82
N HIS A 815 -5.42 -39.97 -30.48
CA HIS A 815 -5.72 -41.01 -29.50
C HIS A 815 -5.32 -42.43 -30.00
N HIS A 816 -5.11 -42.61 -31.29
CA HIS A 816 -4.72 -43.88 -31.87
C HIS A 816 -3.22 -44.03 -32.14
N ALA A 817 -2.43 -43.01 -31.85
CA ALA A 817 -0.98 -42.98 -32.05
C ALA A 817 -0.14 -43.11 -30.77
N ALA A 818 -0.76 -43.07 -29.58
CA ALA A 818 -0.18 -43.36 -28.30
C ALA A 818 -0.55 -44.78 -27.85
#